data_80b32217d496f8124f570224b0806950
#
_entry.id   80b32217d496f8124f570224b0806950
#
_cell.length_a   1.000
_cell.length_b   1.000
_cell.length_c   1.000
_cell.angle_alpha   90.00
_cell.angle_beta   90.00
_cell.angle_gamma   90.00
#
_symmetry.space_group_name_H-M   'P 1'
#
loop_
_entity.id
_entity.type
_entity.pdbx_description
1 polymer ?
#
loop_
_entity_poly.entity_id
_entity_poly.type
_entity_poly.pdbx_seq_one_letter_code
_entity_poly.pdbx_strand_id
1 'polypeptide(L)'
;MQRLDFNTGWHFSCPDGRDFDVTLPHDAMLNTPRNTEPGFTWFLLAGWRGNDYTYTKNLHITSELINKHLVLEFEGVYCMTTVTVNDRPAAEKAYGYTPFTVELDGLLREGDNTIEVTAHVPQDGHNRWYTGGGIYRPVHLLVGEDAYMERYGVRITTLSVAPACVRIEVMTHGGDCAEVRIAEKNGKEVVCAKAAVADGHAVVELEIPDAKLWNAEHPNLYLAEVTLYSGGKAVDTVTESFGLRVIEIDPARGLLINGEPTFLRGGCIHNDMGVIGVINNDATELHRARNIKKAGFNAIRSAHHPMSRSLMKACGEVGLYVMDEAFDYWYRMKSPNSPYNRYFMQDFKVDTAAMVQDAYNHPSVVIYSIGNEIPEAGGVKGVRVGKEIVDAIHALDTTRPATLCPSVHWLREYLDGTPYLTTDEDEWMRDDPERQKSDWMHYASIFRSAVNNLPDNEKGQVYPETYIRMDEDATKNLYPYLDIAGYNYYEDRYEVLHKLHPERVLLGTETRHTMLPDTMKFAKTHPYLIGDFVWTLQSHLGEINCCDLHYEENEEHKSYPWVTNHGGVLDLTGQPEPSLHRYEFIWGGFLDKPVHALYLASQPPVHNGKPPIATSYRWTDTVDGWTYEGYEGKRTFVDAYTDADSVEIFVNGKSAGKAQVKDYFAKIPCIYEPGELVGVGYDADGHEIYRTSVRTADAETVLTVKTDKNILRAGGQDFCFADVYVTDKNGTVKLLPDYDVKIEVVGAASLQGYGSAAYKNAEHYDQHHHKSWQGHLQAVLRSTEKTGPVTVTFTADGCAPAILHLSAE
;
A
#
# COMPACT_ATOMS: atom_id res chain seq x y z
N MET A 1 -28.41 -5.53 6.52
CA MET A 1 -28.42 -4.63 7.71
C MET A 1 -28.07 -3.21 7.31
N GLN A 2 -28.72 -2.22 7.92
CA GLN A 2 -28.34 -0.81 7.75
C GLN A 2 -26.95 -0.58 8.36
N ARG A 3 -26.05 0.06 7.61
CA ARG A 3 -24.68 0.34 8.06
C ARG A 3 -24.54 1.83 8.39
N LEU A 4 -24.35 2.13 9.67
CA LEU A 4 -24.28 3.49 10.20
C LEU A 4 -22.82 3.86 10.50
N ASP A 5 -22.42 5.09 10.18
CA ASP A 5 -21.12 5.64 10.61
C ASP A 5 -21.06 5.69 12.15
N PHE A 6 -19.96 5.16 12.73
CA PHE A 6 -19.78 5.09 14.17
C PHE A 6 -18.43 5.71 14.60
N ASN A 7 -17.86 6.58 13.77
CA ASN A 7 -16.49 7.08 13.91
C ASN A 7 -16.35 8.32 14.81
N THR A 8 -17.40 9.08 15.10
CA THR A 8 -17.35 10.28 15.94
C THR A 8 -17.65 9.98 17.41
N GLY A 9 -17.28 10.89 18.32
CA GLY A 9 -17.62 10.80 19.74
C GLY A 9 -16.93 9.67 20.51
N TRP A 10 -15.71 9.33 20.16
CA TRP A 10 -14.82 8.46 20.92
C TRP A 10 -13.92 9.27 21.83
N HIS A 11 -13.62 8.72 22.99
CA HIS A 11 -12.64 9.24 23.94
C HIS A 11 -11.42 8.32 23.96
N PHE A 12 -10.24 8.86 23.73
CA PHE A 12 -8.97 8.16 23.70
C PHE A 12 -8.20 8.38 24.98
N SER A 13 -7.63 7.32 25.55
CA SER A 13 -6.69 7.39 26.66
C SER A 13 -5.52 6.42 26.48
N CYS A 14 -4.36 6.78 27.06
CA CYS A 14 -3.14 5.99 26.95
C CYS A 14 -2.34 6.12 28.26
N PRO A 15 -1.65 5.05 28.73
CA PRO A 15 -0.82 5.08 29.94
C PRO A 15 0.30 6.13 29.93
N ASP A 16 0.66 6.68 28.76
CA ASP A 16 1.62 7.77 28.64
C ASP A 16 1.07 9.16 29.04
N GLY A 17 -0.21 9.24 29.41
CA GLY A 17 -0.88 10.44 29.90
C GLY A 17 -1.66 11.21 28.84
N ARG A 18 -1.74 10.72 27.60
CA ARG A 18 -2.64 11.28 26.56
C ARG A 18 -4.08 10.91 26.87
N ASP A 19 -4.98 11.89 26.85
CA ASP A 19 -6.38 11.75 27.23
C ASP A 19 -7.18 12.88 26.53
N PHE A 20 -7.97 12.53 25.48
CA PHE A 20 -8.69 13.48 24.64
C PHE A 20 -9.77 12.83 23.78
N ASP A 21 -10.72 13.64 23.32
CA ASP A 21 -11.74 13.18 22.37
C ASP A 21 -11.17 13.06 20.96
N VAL A 22 -11.59 12.01 20.24
CA VAL A 22 -11.06 11.66 18.92
C VAL A 22 -12.17 11.25 17.95
N THR A 23 -11.96 11.57 16.69
CA THR A 23 -12.73 11.02 15.56
C THR A 23 -11.92 9.93 14.86
N LEU A 24 -12.48 8.74 14.69
CA LEU A 24 -11.86 7.62 13.98
C LEU A 24 -11.91 7.83 12.45
N PRO A 25 -11.01 7.23 11.66
CA PRO A 25 -9.83 6.49 12.08
C PRO A 25 -8.80 7.38 12.82
N HIS A 26 -8.00 6.78 13.70
CA HIS A 26 -6.99 7.44 14.50
C HIS A 26 -5.73 6.59 14.61
N ASP A 27 -4.57 7.20 14.34
CA ASP A 27 -3.26 6.58 14.61
C ASP A 27 -2.73 7.07 15.96
N ALA A 28 -2.73 6.17 16.93
CA ALA A 28 -2.33 6.49 18.30
C ALA A 28 -0.80 6.56 18.50
N MET A 29 0.00 6.14 17.51
CA MET A 29 1.45 5.99 17.67
C MET A 29 2.25 7.08 16.95
N LEU A 30 1.76 7.62 15.83
CA LEU A 30 2.54 8.47 14.92
C LEU A 30 3.27 9.63 15.61
N ASN A 31 2.56 10.37 16.45
CA ASN A 31 3.07 11.58 17.10
C ASN A 31 3.54 11.32 18.55
N THR A 32 4.08 10.13 18.79
CA THR A 32 4.71 9.79 20.08
C THR A 32 6.24 9.98 20.02
N PRO A 33 6.90 10.21 21.15
CA PRO A 33 8.36 10.27 21.21
C PRO A 33 8.99 8.97 20.70
N ARG A 34 9.95 9.11 19.77
CA ARG A 34 10.69 7.97 19.22
C ARG A 34 11.90 7.65 20.09
N ASN A 35 12.26 6.36 20.15
CA ASN A 35 13.49 5.94 20.81
C ASN A 35 14.73 6.43 20.06
N THR A 36 15.63 7.10 20.77
CA THR A 36 16.87 7.65 20.23
C THR A 36 18.10 6.80 20.53
N GLU A 37 17.95 5.69 21.25
CA GLU A 37 19.06 4.81 21.65
C GLU A 37 19.70 4.16 20.40
N PRO A 38 21.04 4.21 20.25
CA PRO A 38 21.71 3.53 19.14
C PRO A 38 21.62 2.00 19.30
N GLY A 39 21.48 1.28 18.20
CA GLY A 39 21.63 -0.18 18.14
C GLY A 39 20.36 -1.02 18.18
N PHE A 40 19.19 -0.45 18.39
CA PHE A 40 17.93 -1.20 18.48
C PHE A 40 17.19 -1.34 17.12
N THR A 41 17.77 -1.00 16.00
CA THR A 41 16.97 -0.54 14.85
C THR A 41 17.22 -1.28 13.55
N TRP A 42 17.42 -2.54 13.62
CA TRP A 42 17.47 -3.34 12.41
C TRP A 42 16.05 -3.58 11.88
N PHE A 43 15.65 -2.97 10.76
CA PHE A 43 14.31 -3.00 10.16
C PHE A 43 13.19 -2.35 10.95
N LEU A 44 13.48 -1.64 11.98
CA LEU A 44 12.46 -1.30 12.94
C LEU A 44 11.75 0.00 12.58
N LEU A 45 10.65 0.13 13.15
CA LEU A 45 9.68 1.19 13.34
C LEU A 45 10.26 2.61 13.49
N ALA A 46 11.51 2.87 13.03
CA ALA A 46 12.18 4.17 13.17
C ALA A 46 12.14 4.75 14.60
N GLY A 47 12.13 3.87 15.61
CA GLY A 47 12.11 4.22 17.02
C GLY A 47 10.73 4.40 17.65
N TRP A 48 9.63 4.25 16.92
CA TRP A 48 8.30 4.23 17.54
C TRP A 48 8.10 3.00 18.42
N ARG A 49 7.34 3.20 19.52
CA ARG A 49 7.02 2.15 20.49
C ARG A 49 5.52 2.02 20.64
N GLY A 50 5.06 0.77 20.75
CA GLY A 50 3.66 0.48 21.05
C GLY A 50 3.28 0.83 22.48
N ASN A 51 1.99 0.77 22.76
CA ASN A 51 1.38 0.98 24.07
C ASN A 51 0.00 0.33 24.12
N ASP A 52 -0.65 0.37 25.25
CA ASP A 52 -2.08 0.09 25.37
C ASP A 52 -2.87 1.35 24.98
N TYR A 53 -3.61 1.25 23.89
CA TYR A 53 -4.42 2.35 23.35
C TYR A 53 -5.89 2.06 23.60
N THR A 54 -6.49 2.79 24.54
CA THR A 54 -7.88 2.58 24.96
C THR A 54 -8.80 3.65 24.36
N TYR A 55 -9.91 3.20 23.81
CA TYR A 55 -10.97 4.02 23.23
C TYR A 55 -12.28 3.71 23.90
N THR A 56 -12.96 4.73 24.43
CA THR A 56 -14.26 4.58 25.11
C THR A 56 -15.33 5.36 24.37
N LYS A 57 -16.50 4.79 24.21
CA LYS A 57 -17.65 5.46 23.62
C LYS A 57 -18.91 5.17 24.42
N ASN A 58 -19.64 6.24 24.75
CA ASN A 58 -20.97 6.14 25.31
C ASN A 58 -22.01 6.00 24.19
N LEU A 59 -22.87 5.00 24.31
CA LEU A 59 -23.94 4.71 23.37
C LEU A 59 -25.29 4.70 24.08
N HIS A 60 -26.17 5.63 23.69
CA HIS A 60 -27.54 5.66 24.22
C HIS A 60 -28.44 4.76 23.39
N ILE A 61 -29.02 3.75 24.03
CA ILE A 61 -29.93 2.76 23.41
C ILE A 61 -31.36 3.09 23.77
N THR A 62 -32.17 3.37 22.75
CA THR A 62 -33.62 3.60 22.92
C THR A 62 -34.39 2.28 23.05
N SER A 63 -35.62 2.36 23.56
CA SER A 63 -36.56 1.20 23.61
C SER A 63 -36.86 0.59 22.24
N GLU A 64 -36.66 1.31 21.15
CA GLU A 64 -36.78 0.80 19.78
C GLU A 64 -35.52 0.04 19.37
N LEU A 65 -34.34 0.60 19.62
CA LEU A 65 -33.06 -0.01 19.21
C LEU A 65 -32.74 -1.28 19.99
N ILE A 66 -33.12 -1.39 21.27
CA ILE A 66 -32.81 -2.57 22.10
C ILE A 66 -33.43 -3.86 21.57
N ASN A 67 -34.50 -3.76 20.75
CA ASN A 67 -35.19 -4.89 20.14
C ASN A 67 -34.68 -5.23 18.73
N LYS A 68 -33.69 -4.51 18.22
CA LYS A 68 -33.05 -4.78 16.91
C LYS A 68 -31.79 -5.61 17.10
N HIS A 69 -31.37 -6.29 16.03
CA HIS A 69 -30.07 -6.95 15.99
C HIS A 69 -28.99 -5.89 15.76
N LEU A 70 -28.06 -5.77 16.70
CA LEU A 70 -27.02 -4.73 16.70
C LEU A 70 -25.63 -5.36 16.71
N VAL A 71 -24.81 -4.97 15.71
CA VAL A 71 -23.44 -5.47 15.56
C VAL A 71 -22.50 -4.30 15.36
N LEU A 72 -21.38 -4.25 16.07
CA LEU A 72 -20.27 -3.36 15.75
C LEU A 72 -19.35 -4.03 14.74
N GLU A 73 -19.04 -3.35 13.65
CA GLU A 73 -18.04 -3.75 12.67
C GLU A 73 -16.81 -2.84 12.81
N PHE A 74 -15.64 -3.43 13.09
CA PHE A 74 -14.34 -2.79 13.05
C PHE A 74 -13.63 -3.24 11.76
N GLU A 75 -13.27 -2.29 10.87
CA GLU A 75 -12.53 -2.64 9.65
C GLU A 75 -11.05 -2.94 9.92
N GLY A 76 -10.49 -2.45 11.04
CA GLY A 76 -9.14 -2.75 11.48
C GLY A 76 -8.76 -2.02 12.77
N VAL A 77 -8.18 -2.78 13.70
CA VAL A 77 -7.62 -2.28 14.96
C VAL A 77 -6.26 -2.95 15.18
N TYR A 78 -5.19 -2.18 15.24
CA TYR A 78 -3.86 -2.74 15.44
C TYR A 78 -3.41 -2.56 16.89
N CYS A 79 -3.11 -3.63 17.59
CA CYS A 79 -3.37 -5.06 17.44
C CYS A 79 -3.71 -5.67 18.80
N MET A 80 -3.90 -7.01 18.89
CA MET A 80 -4.21 -7.72 20.15
C MET A 80 -5.40 -7.07 20.87
N THR A 81 -6.48 -6.84 20.15
CA THR A 81 -7.61 -6.01 20.56
C THR A 81 -8.51 -6.76 21.53
N THR A 82 -8.90 -6.07 22.59
CA THR A 82 -9.98 -6.50 23.48
C THR A 82 -11.13 -5.50 23.43
N VAL A 83 -12.36 -5.99 23.43
CA VAL A 83 -13.58 -5.16 23.45
C VAL A 83 -14.43 -5.55 24.64
N THR A 84 -14.88 -4.55 25.41
CA THR A 84 -15.87 -4.74 26.48
C THR A 84 -17.10 -3.87 26.23
N VAL A 85 -18.25 -4.32 26.69
CA VAL A 85 -19.52 -3.59 26.69
C VAL A 85 -20.10 -3.63 28.08
N ASN A 86 -20.27 -2.47 28.72
CA ASN A 86 -20.72 -2.36 30.12
C ASN A 86 -19.86 -3.23 31.06
N ASP A 87 -18.55 -3.15 30.95
CA ASP A 87 -17.53 -3.93 31.70
C ASP A 87 -17.62 -5.46 31.47
N ARG A 88 -18.36 -5.93 30.48
CA ARG A 88 -18.45 -7.36 30.12
C ARG A 88 -17.60 -7.63 28.89
N PRO A 89 -16.71 -8.66 28.92
CA PRO A 89 -15.97 -9.05 27.71
C PRO A 89 -16.92 -9.35 26.56
N ALA A 90 -16.63 -8.80 25.39
CA ALA A 90 -17.46 -8.90 24.19
C ALA A 90 -16.73 -9.53 23.00
N ALA A 91 -15.44 -9.18 22.79
CA ALA A 91 -14.64 -9.79 21.74
C ALA A 91 -13.13 -9.66 22.04
N GLU A 92 -12.35 -10.57 21.43
CA GLU A 92 -10.89 -10.50 21.32
C GLU A 92 -10.47 -10.71 19.87
N LYS A 93 -9.47 -9.97 19.39
CA LYS A 93 -8.95 -10.09 18.03
C LYS A 93 -7.45 -9.87 18.03
N ALA A 94 -6.68 -10.91 17.69
CA ALA A 94 -5.22 -10.84 17.70
C ALA A 94 -4.67 -10.17 16.43
N TYR A 95 -5.16 -10.54 15.23
CA TYR A 95 -4.66 -10.01 13.96
C TYR A 95 -5.23 -8.63 13.66
N GLY A 96 -4.34 -7.66 13.49
CA GLY A 96 -4.72 -6.24 13.40
C GLY A 96 -5.15 -5.76 12.02
N TYR A 97 -5.10 -6.59 10.97
CA TYR A 97 -5.30 -6.14 9.60
C TYR A 97 -6.60 -6.65 8.95
N THR A 98 -7.32 -7.56 9.59
CA THR A 98 -8.60 -8.05 9.10
C THR A 98 -9.76 -7.47 9.89
N PRO A 99 -10.91 -7.23 9.23
CA PRO A 99 -12.12 -6.77 9.92
C PRO A 99 -12.68 -7.85 10.86
N PHE A 100 -13.37 -7.40 11.92
CA PHE A 100 -14.08 -8.25 12.85
C PHE A 100 -15.36 -7.58 13.36
N THR A 101 -16.24 -8.36 13.94
CA THR A 101 -17.52 -7.89 14.49
C THR A 101 -17.66 -8.20 15.97
N VAL A 102 -18.49 -7.42 16.63
CA VAL A 102 -18.90 -7.60 18.02
C VAL A 102 -20.41 -7.61 18.07
N GLU A 103 -21.00 -8.77 18.40
CA GLU A 103 -22.43 -8.90 18.64
C GLU A 103 -22.81 -8.16 19.92
N LEU A 104 -23.76 -7.24 19.83
CA LEU A 104 -24.18 -6.41 20.96
C LEU A 104 -25.44 -6.95 21.66
N ASP A 105 -26.13 -7.91 21.05
CA ASP A 105 -27.35 -8.50 21.58
C ASP A 105 -27.11 -9.14 22.94
N GLY A 106 -27.95 -8.77 23.93
CA GLY A 106 -27.82 -9.23 25.32
C GLY A 106 -26.67 -8.61 26.13
N LEU A 107 -25.82 -7.75 25.50
CA LEU A 107 -24.81 -6.95 26.19
C LEU A 107 -25.29 -5.55 26.55
N LEU A 108 -26.21 -5.03 25.74
CA LEU A 108 -26.78 -3.69 25.88
C LEU A 108 -27.98 -3.70 26.84
N ARG A 109 -28.27 -2.51 27.38
CA ARG A 109 -29.48 -2.17 28.15
C ARG A 109 -30.11 -0.89 27.58
N GLU A 110 -31.40 -0.68 27.82
CA GLU A 110 -32.01 0.60 27.52
C GLU A 110 -31.36 1.73 28.35
N GLY A 111 -31.13 2.88 27.72
CA GLY A 111 -30.38 3.99 28.29
C GLY A 111 -28.89 3.95 27.90
N ASP A 112 -28.06 4.45 28.81
CA ASP A 112 -26.64 4.65 28.53
C ASP A 112 -25.85 3.36 28.70
N ASN A 113 -25.00 3.06 27.70
CA ASN A 113 -24.08 1.94 27.64
C ASN A 113 -22.68 2.47 27.31
N THR A 114 -21.68 1.74 27.78
CA THR A 114 -20.29 2.07 27.51
C THR A 114 -19.64 0.95 26.72
N ILE A 115 -18.97 1.32 25.63
CA ILE A 115 -18.14 0.45 24.80
C ILE A 115 -16.69 0.86 25.02
N GLU A 116 -15.85 -0.09 25.35
CA GLU A 116 -14.40 0.13 25.49
C GLU A 116 -13.64 -0.82 24.56
N VAL A 117 -12.65 -0.27 23.86
CA VAL A 117 -11.77 -0.99 22.93
C VAL A 117 -10.33 -0.69 23.31
N THR A 118 -9.55 -1.72 23.65
CA THR A 118 -8.12 -1.54 23.92
C THR A 118 -7.30 -2.33 22.89
N ALA A 119 -6.39 -1.64 22.21
CA ALA A 119 -5.39 -2.23 21.34
C ALA A 119 -4.06 -2.36 22.12
N HIS A 120 -3.59 -3.57 22.32
CA HIS A 120 -2.37 -3.89 23.08
C HIS A 120 -1.18 -4.03 22.12
N VAL A 121 -0.57 -2.91 21.73
CA VAL A 121 0.58 -2.91 20.82
C VAL A 121 1.86 -3.12 21.63
N PRO A 122 2.68 -4.18 21.32
CA PRO A 122 3.93 -4.41 22.04
C PRO A 122 4.85 -3.20 21.98
N GLN A 123 5.52 -2.90 23.09
CA GLN A 123 6.40 -1.73 23.20
C GLN A 123 7.62 -1.81 22.30
N ASP A 124 8.14 -3.00 22.06
CA ASP A 124 9.39 -3.22 21.34
C ASP A 124 9.23 -4.27 20.22
N GLY A 125 9.67 -3.91 19.02
CA GLY A 125 9.95 -4.88 17.95
C GLY A 125 8.77 -5.65 17.38
N HIS A 126 7.58 -5.09 17.39
CA HIS A 126 6.36 -5.81 16.97
C HIS A 126 6.22 -6.00 15.45
N ASN A 127 6.94 -5.24 14.62
CA ASN A 127 7.02 -5.47 13.17
C ASN A 127 8.28 -4.82 12.56
N ARG A 128 8.47 -4.95 11.23
CA ARG A 128 9.57 -4.34 10.46
C ARG A 128 9.22 -2.95 9.96
N TRP A 129 8.01 -2.74 9.45
CA TRP A 129 7.50 -1.46 8.97
C TRP A 129 6.65 -0.74 10.02
N TYR A 130 6.30 0.50 9.79
CA TYR A 130 5.40 1.26 10.65
C TYR A 130 3.98 0.74 10.58
N THR A 131 3.49 0.17 11.66
CA THR A 131 2.15 -0.43 11.74
C THR A 131 1.07 0.52 12.22
N GLY A 132 1.48 1.65 12.82
CA GLY A 132 0.59 2.45 13.64
C GLY A 132 0.07 1.71 14.87
N GLY A 133 -0.97 2.24 15.50
CA GLY A 133 -1.62 1.64 16.65
C GLY A 133 -3.02 2.19 16.90
N GLY A 134 -3.89 1.38 17.50
CA GLY A 134 -5.27 1.76 17.81
C GLY A 134 -6.27 1.49 16.69
N ILE A 135 -7.40 2.21 16.69
CA ILE A 135 -8.49 2.05 15.70
C ILE A 135 -8.16 2.88 14.47
N TYR A 136 -7.43 2.29 13.51
CA TYR A 136 -6.86 2.98 12.36
C TYR A 136 -7.67 2.86 11.06
N ARG A 137 -8.75 2.06 11.05
CA ARG A 137 -9.75 1.93 9.99
C ARG A 137 -11.14 2.27 10.52
N PRO A 138 -12.15 2.53 9.66
CA PRO A 138 -13.49 2.91 10.08
C PRO A 138 -14.19 1.90 10.99
N VAL A 139 -15.13 2.40 11.79
CA VAL A 139 -16.05 1.61 12.63
C VAL A 139 -17.48 1.90 12.22
N HIS A 140 -18.30 0.85 12.15
CA HIS A 140 -19.72 0.96 11.78
C HIS A 140 -20.61 0.26 12.81
N LEU A 141 -21.80 0.80 13.02
CA LEU A 141 -22.88 0.13 13.71
C LEU A 141 -23.83 -0.45 12.66
N LEU A 142 -23.92 -1.78 12.61
CA LEU A 142 -24.87 -2.50 11.78
C LEU A 142 -26.15 -2.70 12.55
N VAL A 143 -27.28 -2.36 11.93
CA VAL A 143 -28.62 -2.45 12.52
C VAL A 143 -29.48 -3.36 11.65
N GLY A 144 -29.88 -4.48 12.19
CA GLY A 144 -30.81 -5.45 11.58
C GLY A 144 -32.20 -5.33 12.19
N GLU A 145 -33.23 -5.42 11.35
CA GLU A 145 -34.62 -5.62 11.78
C GLU A 145 -34.86 -7.11 12.06
N ASP A 146 -36.10 -7.53 12.24
CA ASP A 146 -36.47 -8.96 12.40
C ASP A 146 -36.05 -9.84 11.20
N ALA A 147 -35.91 -9.24 10.03
CA ALA A 147 -35.35 -9.86 8.84
C ALA A 147 -34.36 -8.91 8.19
N TYR A 148 -33.15 -9.41 7.87
CA TYR A 148 -32.04 -8.63 7.33
C TYR A 148 -31.13 -9.47 6.44
N MET A 149 -30.35 -8.82 5.57
CA MET A 149 -29.23 -9.44 4.86
C MET A 149 -28.02 -9.55 5.79
N GLU A 150 -27.38 -10.71 5.80
CA GLU A 150 -26.17 -10.94 6.60
C GLU A 150 -25.01 -10.02 6.18
N ARG A 151 -24.06 -9.84 7.05
CA ARG A 151 -22.79 -9.20 6.69
C ARG A 151 -22.10 -10.05 5.60
N TYR A 152 -21.60 -9.40 4.52
CA TYR A 152 -21.15 -10.08 3.29
C TYR A 152 -22.22 -10.98 2.63
N GLY A 153 -23.48 -10.76 2.97
CA GLY A 153 -24.58 -11.56 2.48
C GLY A 153 -24.94 -11.32 1.01
N VAL A 154 -24.42 -10.29 0.36
CA VAL A 154 -24.57 -10.05 -1.08
C VAL A 154 -23.26 -10.39 -1.77
N ARG A 155 -23.23 -11.48 -2.55
CA ARG A 155 -22.07 -11.92 -3.32
C ARG A 155 -22.36 -11.85 -4.80
N ILE A 156 -21.48 -11.21 -5.58
CA ILE A 156 -21.66 -10.97 -7.02
C ILE A 156 -20.53 -11.64 -7.79
N THR A 157 -20.87 -12.63 -8.60
CA THR A 157 -19.92 -13.40 -9.41
C THR A 157 -20.20 -13.16 -10.90
N THR A 158 -19.19 -12.74 -11.66
CA THR A 158 -19.27 -12.72 -13.12
C THR A 158 -19.10 -14.13 -13.64
N LEU A 159 -20.14 -14.69 -14.28
CA LEU A 159 -20.15 -16.06 -14.84
C LEU A 159 -19.54 -16.09 -16.24
N SER A 160 -19.81 -15.06 -17.04
CA SER A 160 -19.30 -14.89 -18.40
C SER A 160 -19.29 -13.42 -18.79
N VAL A 161 -18.54 -13.09 -19.85
CA VAL A 161 -18.44 -11.72 -20.38
C VAL A 161 -19.01 -11.59 -21.80
N ALA A 162 -19.31 -12.72 -22.47
CA ALA A 162 -19.92 -12.76 -23.80
C ALA A 162 -20.83 -13.98 -23.99
N PRO A 163 -22.18 -13.90 -23.73
CA PRO A 163 -22.88 -12.75 -23.13
C PRO A 163 -22.44 -12.48 -21.71
N ALA A 164 -22.56 -11.24 -21.26
CA ALA A 164 -22.20 -10.89 -19.88
C ALA A 164 -23.30 -11.36 -18.92
N CYS A 165 -22.94 -12.29 -18.04
CA CYS A 165 -23.83 -12.86 -17.04
C CYS A 165 -23.25 -12.73 -15.65
N VAL A 166 -24.09 -12.38 -14.67
CA VAL A 166 -23.74 -12.36 -13.24
C VAL A 166 -24.67 -13.25 -12.44
N ARG A 167 -24.10 -13.90 -11.42
CA ARG A 167 -24.85 -14.55 -10.34
C ARG A 167 -24.75 -13.66 -9.11
N ILE A 168 -25.90 -13.40 -8.48
CA ILE A 168 -26.00 -12.68 -7.21
C ILE A 168 -26.60 -13.62 -6.19
N GLU A 169 -25.84 -13.94 -5.17
CA GLU A 169 -26.25 -14.74 -4.02
C GLU A 169 -26.56 -13.80 -2.88
N VAL A 170 -27.72 -14.00 -2.24
CA VAL A 170 -28.19 -13.18 -1.12
C VAL A 170 -28.44 -14.09 0.08
N MET A 171 -27.65 -13.90 1.14
CA MET A 171 -27.77 -14.63 2.42
C MET A 171 -28.51 -13.73 3.41
N THR A 172 -29.56 -14.26 4.06
CA THR A 172 -30.47 -13.49 4.89
C THR A 172 -30.83 -14.21 6.18
N HIS A 173 -31.08 -13.44 7.21
CA HIS A 173 -31.87 -13.87 8.34
C HIS A 173 -33.34 -13.48 8.09
N GLY A 174 -34.21 -14.46 7.88
CA GLY A 174 -35.63 -14.21 7.57
C GLY A 174 -35.86 -13.63 6.17
N GLY A 175 -37.04 -13.06 5.96
CA GLY A 175 -37.47 -12.57 4.64
C GLY A 175 -38.01 -13.66 3.73
N ASP A 176 -38.71 -13.27 2.65
CA ASP A 176 -39.39 -14.19 1.72
C ASP A 176 -39.02 -13.94 0.25
N CYS A 177 -38.48 -12.75 -0.08
CA CYS A 177 -38.13 -12.38 -1.45
C CYS A 177 -36.96 -11.38 -1.45
N ALA A 178 -35.97 -11.58 -2.34
CA ALA A 178 -34.93 -10.63 -2.65
C ALA A 178 -35.17 -10.04 -4.06
N GLU A 179 -35.17 -8.71 -4.16
CA GLU A 179 -35.16 -7.98 -5.42
C GLU A 179 -33.79 -7.41 -5.69
N VAL A 180 -33.23 -7.70 -6.85
CA VAL A 180 -31.93 -7.21 -7.28
C VAL A 180 -32.12 -6.24 -8.42
N ARG A 181 -31.64 -5.02 -8.28
CA ARG A 181 -31.61 -3.99 -9.30
C ARG A 181 -30.17 -3.62 -9.62
N ILE A 182 -29.76 -3.80 -10.87
CA ILE A 182 -28.43 -3.40 -11.35
C ILE A 182 -28.55 -2.09 -12.11
N ALA A 183 -27.69 -1.12 -11.76
CA ALA A 183 -27.63 0.19 -12.40
C ALA A 183 -26.17 0.56 -12.74
N GLU A 184 -25.99 1.39 -13.77
CA GLU A 184 -24.72 2.09 -14.00
C GLU A 184 -24.45 3.07 -12.84
N LYS A 185 -23.18 3.47 -12.64
CA LYS A 185 -22.81 4.41 -11.56
C LYS A 185 -23.53 5.77 -11.62
N ASN A 186 -24.06 6.15 -12.80
CA ASN A 186 -24.89 7.35 -13.01
C ASN A 186 -26.35 7.18 -12.57
N GLY A 187 -26.75 6.01 -12.06
CA GLY A 187 -28.10 5.68 -11.60
C GLY A 187 -29.03 5.14 -12.70
N LYS A 188 -28.57 4.99 -13.95
CA LYS A 188 -29.38 4.39 -15.02
C LYS A 188 -29.53 2.89 -14.74
N GLU A 189 -30.79 2.46 -14.55
CA GLU A 189 -31.12 1.05 -14.40
C GLU A 189 -30.80 0.26 -15.68
N VAL A 190 -30.20 -0.91 -15.50
CA VAL A 190 -29.81 -1.84 -16.56
C VAL A 190 -30.72 -3.05 -16.57
N VAL A 191 -30.93 -3.70 -15.43
CA VAL A 191 -31.78 -4.89 -15.29
C VAL A 191 -32.24 -5.05 -13.85
N CYS A 192 -33.41 -5.64 -13.67
CA CYS A 192 -34.01 -5.95 -12.37
C CYS A 192 -34.61 -7.35 -12.38
N ALA A 193 -34.45 -8.09 -11.29
CA ALA A 193 -35.12 -9.38 -11.09
C ALA A 193 -35.38 -9.64 -9.60
N LYS A 194 -36.27 -10.63 -9.35
CA LYS A 194 -36.66 -11.11 -8.02
C LYS A 194 -36.41 -12.61 -7.89
N ALA A 195 -36.04 -13.03 -6.70
CA ALA A 195 -36.00 -14.45 -6.34
C ALA A 195 -36.63 -14.66 -4.96
N ALA A 196 -37.26 -15.82 -4.78
CA ALA A 196 -37.74 -16.22 -3.46
C ALA A 196 -36.53 -16.56 -2.56
N VAL A 197 -36.62 -16.19 -1.29
CA VAL A 197 -35.71 -16.63 -0.25
C VAL A 197 -36.17 -18.00 0.25
N ALA A 198 -35.29 -18.98 0.19
CA ALA A 198 -35.50 -20.32 0.72
C ALA A 198 -34.34 -20.68 1.68
N ASP A 199 -34.67 -21.08 2.90
CA ASP A 199 -33.69 -21.42 3.95
C ASP A 199 -32.62 -20.32 4.16
N GLY A 200 -33.05 -19.04 4.14
CA GLY A 200 -32.13 -17.89 4.31
C GLY A 200 -31.27 -17.57 3.09
N HIS A 201 -31.54 -18.13 1.91
CA HIS A 201 -30.76 -17.96 0.72
C HIS A 201 -31.59 -17.67 -0.52
N ALA A 202 -31.19 -16.72 -1.35
CA ALA A 202 -31.73 -16.46 -2.67
C ALA A 202 -30.62 -16.36 -3.71
N VAL A 203 -30.87 -16.79 -4.93
CA VAL A 203 -29.94 -16.71 -6.06
C VAL A 203 -30.65 -16.09 -7.26
N VAL A 204 -29.98 -15.12 -7.85
CA VAL A 204 -30.45 -14.45 -9.07
C VAL A 204 -29.32 -14.53 -10.12
N GLU A 205 -29.61 -15.05 -11.30
CA GLU A 205 -28.73 -14.97 -12.45
C GLU A 205 -29.30 -14.00 -13.48
N LEU A 206 -28.47 -13.06 -13.94
CA LEU A 206 -28.86 -11.96 -14.80
C LEU A 206 -27.91 -11.80 -15.97
N GLU A 207 -28.44 -11.64 -17.17
CA GLU A 207 -27.70 -11.13 -18.32
C GLU A 207 -27.67 -9.60 -18.27
N ILE A 208 -26.49 -9.02 -18.49
CA ILE A 208 -26.28 -7.57 -18.50
C ILE A 208 -26.21 -7.12 -19.98
N PRO A 209 -27.26 -6.48 -20.51
CA PRO A 209 -27.27 -6.01 -21.88
C PRO A 209 -26.26 -4.86 -22.07
N ASP A 210 -25.62 -4.84 -23.24
CA ASP A 210 -24.64 -3.80 -23.62
C ASP A 210 -23.55 -3.59 -22.54
N ALA A 211 -23.07 -4.69 -21.96
CA ALA A 211 -22.19 -4.69 -20.80
C ALA A 211 -20.86 -3.97 -21.05
N LYS A 212 -20.49 -3.10 -20.11
CA LYS A 212 -19.19 -2.46 -20.05
C LYS A 212 -18.32 -3.24 -19.08
N LEU A 213 -17.29 -3.90 -19.60
CA LEU A 213 -16.40 -4.72 -18.78
C LEU A 213 -15.46 -3.84 -17.96
N TRP A 214 -15.05 -4.37 -16.82
CA TRP A 214 -14.05 -3.75 -15.96
C TRP A 214 -12.65 -4.30 -16.26
N ASN A 215 -11.68 -3.41 -16.42
CA ASN A 215 -10.24 -3.66 -16.36
C ASN A 215 -9.53 -2.39 -15.91
N ALA A 216 -8.20 -2.44 -15.74
CA ALA A 216 -7.45 -1.29 -15.26
C ALA A 216 -7.49 -0.06 -16.20
N GLU A 217 -7.65 -0.27 -17.51
CA GLU A 217 -7.75 0.84 -18.50
C GLU A 217 -9.19 1.37 -18.62
N HIS A 218 -10.18 0.52 -18.35
CA HIS A 218 -11.60 0.82 -18.42
C HIS A 218 -12.31 0.37 -17.13
N PRO A 219 -12.19 1.13 -16.02
CA PRO A 219 -12.73 0.73 -14.71
C PRO A 219 -14.23 0.98 -14.59
N ASN A 220 -15.01 0.30 -15.46
CA ASN A 220 -16.47 0.42 -15.47
C ASN A 220 -17.09 -0.32 -14.29
N LEU A 221 -17.79 0.40 -13.44
CA LEU A 221 -18.47 -0.13 -12.26
C LEU A 221 -20.00 -0.05 -12.41
N TYR A 222 -20.66 -1.03 -11.84
CA TYR A 222 -22.09 -1.10 -11.64
C TYR A 222 -22.43 -1.06 -10.16
N LEU A 223 -23.68 -0.71 -9.85
CA LEU A 223 -24.28 -0.80 -8.52
C LEU A 223 -25.34 -1.88 -8.53
N ALA A 224 -25.27 -2.82 -7.62
CA ALA A 224 -26.33 -3.78 -7.33
C ALA A 224 -27.04 -3.35 -6.05
N GLU A 225 -28.25 -2.83 -6.17
CA GLU A 225 -29.14 -2.57 -5.05
C GLU A 225 -29.99 -3.81 -4.81
N VAL A 226 -29.84 -4.40 -3.64
CA VAL A 226 -30.57 -5.60 -3.23
C VAL A 226 -31.54 -5.21 -2.13
N THR A 227 -32.81 -5.45 -2.34
CA THR A 227 -33.88 -5.18 -1.37
C THR A 227 -34.50 -6.50 -0.90
N LEU A 228 -34.48 -6.73 0.41
CA LEU A 228 -35.13 -7.86 1.07
C LEU A 228 -36.55 -7.49 1.45
N TYR A 229 -37.49 -8.36 1.10
CA TYR A 229 -38.91 -8.25 1.48
C TYR A 229 -39.30 -9.31 2.51
N SER A 230 -40.22 -8.96 3.38
CA SER A 230 -40.91 -9.86 4.29
C SER A 230 -42.39 -9.50 4.32
N GLY A 231 -43.27 -10.46 3.99
CA GLY A 231 -44.73 -10.22 3.89
C GLY A 231 -45.07 -9.13 2.87
N GLY A 232 -44.30 -8.98 1.81
CA GLY A 232 -44.47 -7.97 0.75
C GLY A 232 -44.02 -6.55 1.12
N LYS A 233 -43.42 -6.35 2.29
CA LYS A 233 -42.87 -5.07 2.75
C LYS A 233 -41.33 -5.12 2.64
N ALA A 234 -40.69 -4.07 2.10
CA ALA A 234 -39.24 -3.92 2.11
C ALA A 234 -38.73 -3.75 3.56
N VAL A 235 -37.82 -4.59 3.99
CA VAL A 235 -37.28 -4.64 5.37
C VAL A 235 -35.80 -4.32 5.45
N ASP A 236 -35.04 -4.56 4.40
CA ASP A 236 -33.60 -4.23 4.34
C ASP A 236 -33.18 -3.91 2.92
N THR A 237 -32.17 -3.04 2.76
CA THR A 237 -31.58 -2.71 1.45
C THR A 237 -30.08 -2.55 1.59
N VAL A 238 -29.34 -3.26 0.73
CA VAL A 238 -27.88 -3.20 0.63
C VAL A 238 -27.49 -2.82 -0.80
N THR A 239 -26.51 -1.93 -0.95
CA THR A 239 -25.96 -1.55 -2.26
C THR A 239 -24.51 -1.94 -2.32
N GLU A 240 -24.16 -2.79 -3.30
CA GLU A 240 -22.80 -3.23 -3.59
C GLU A 240 -22.32 -2.66 -4.92
N SER A 241 -21.07 -2.20 -4.95
CA SER A 241 -20.38 -1.81 -6.19
C SER A 241 -19.59 -2.98 -6.73
N PHE A 242 -19.71 -3.27 -8.03
CA PHE A 242 -18.99 -4.36 -8.67
C PHE A 242 -18.57 -4.02 -10.10
N GLY A 243 -17.65 -4.79 -10.68
CA GLY A 243 -17.23 -4.69 -12.07
C GLY A 243 -17.30 -6.05 -12.75
N LEU A 244 -17.73 -6.06 -14.02
CA LEU A 244 -17.82 -7.27 -14.83
C LEU A 244 -16.44 -7.67 -15.34
N ARG A 245 -15.88 -8.77 -14.83
CA ARG A 245 -14.60 -9.31 -15.29
C ARG A 245 -14.48 -10.82 -15.06
N VAL A 246 -13.70 -11.48 -15.92
CA VAL A 246 -13.26 -12.86 -15.75
C VAL A 246 -11.74 -12.87 -15.74
N ILE A 247 -11.15 -13.70 -14.87
CA ILE A 247 -9.71 -13.93 -14.76
C ILE A 247 -9.40 -15.34 -15.21
N GLU A 248 -8.39 -15.50 -16.06
CA GLU A 248 -7.88 -16.80 -16.49
C GLU A 248 -6.35 -16.80 -16.37
N ILE A 249 -5.80 -17.95 -16.00
CA ILE A 249 -4.35 -18.20 -15.95
C ILE A 249 -4.02 -19.31 -16.93
N ASP A 250 -3.09 -19.05 -17.83
CA ASP A 250 -2.69 -19.99 -18.89
C ASP A 250 -1.16 -19.96 -19.06
N PRO A 251 -0.45 -21.08 -18.93
CA PRO A 251 1.02 -21.11 -19.06
C PRO A 251 1.55 -20.61 -20.41
N ALA A 252 0.76 -20.69 -21.48
CA ALA A 252 1.17 -20.23 -22.80
C ALA A 252 0.79 -18.77 -23.10
N ARG A 253 -0.28 -18.26 -22.46
CA ARG A 253 -0.83 -16.91 -22.70
C ARG A 253 -0.66 -15.95 -21.51
N GLY A 254 -0.32 -16.47 -20.33
CA GLY A 254 -0.16 -15.72 -19.08
C GLY A 254 -1.47 -15.43 -18.35
N LEU A 255 -1.56 -14.24 -17.78
CA LEU A 255 -2.78 -13.71 -17.13
C LEU A 255 -3.70 -13.09 -18.19
N LEU A 256 -4.94 -13.53 -18.19
CA LEU A 256 -5.97 -12.97 -19.06
C LEU A 256 -7.06 -12.31 -18.21
N ILE A 257 -7.35 -11.05 -18.53
CA ILE A 257 -8.51 -10.34 -17.99
C ILE A 257 -9.51 -10.13 -19.11
N ASN A 258 -10.70 -10.74 -18.99
CA ASN A 258 -11.72 -10.73 -20.03
C ASN A 258 -11.23 -11.36 -21.36
N GLY A 259 -10.35 -12.36 -21.28
CA GLY A 259 -9.74 -13.04 -22.44
C GLY A 259 -8.53 -12.30 -23.05
N GLU A 260 -8.22 -11.08 -22.61
CA GLU A 260 -7.11 -10.26 -23.11
C GLU A 260 -5.85 -10.42 -22.25
N PRO A 261 -4.68 -10.69 -22.88
CA PRO A 261 -3.40 -10.78 -22.17
C PRO A 261 -3.11 -9.51 -21.37
N THR A 262 -2.81 -9.68 -20.10
CA THR A 262 -2.59 -8.58 -19.16
C THR A 262 -1.29 -8.79 -18.39
N PHE A 263 -0.42 -7.77 -18.39
CA PHE A 263 0.80 -7.74 -17.58
C PHE A 263 0.62 -6.78 -16.40
N LEU A 264 0.94 -7.24 -15.19
CA LEU A 264 0.84 -6.45 -13.97
C LEU A 264 2.12 -5.61 -13.80
N ARG A 265 2.04 -4.30 -14.13
CA ARG A 265 3.08 -3.31 -13.84
C ARG A 265 2.85 -2.81 -12.43
N GLY A 266 3.37 -3.56 -11.47
CA GLY A 266 3.02 -3.43 -10.06
C GLY A 266 4.12 -2.84 -9.20
N GLY A 267 3.74 -2.54 -7.97
CA GLY A 267 4.67 -2.24 -6.89
C GLY A 267 4.07 -2.53 -5.53
N CYS A 268 4.96 -2.80 -4.59
CA CYS A 268 4.59 -3.10 -3.20
C CYS A 268 4.31 -1.81 -2.43
N ILE A 269 3.29 -1.81 -1.59
CA ILE A 269 2.96 -0.71 -0.67
C ILE A 269 2.62 -1.23 0.72
N HIS A 270 2.97 -0.47 1.75
CA HIS A 270 2.47 -0.69 3.11
C HIS A 270 1.19 0.12 3.37
N ASN A 271 0.63 -0.01 4.58
CA ASN A 271 -0.64 0.62 4.95
C ASN A 271 -0.52 2.09 5.35
N ASP A 272 0.68 2.61 5.58
CA ASP A 272 0.84 4.01 5.99
C ASP A 272 0.56 5.01 4.86
N MET A 273 0.10 6.17 5.27
CA MET A 273 -0.25 7.33 4.44
C MET A 273 0.69 8.51 4.72
N GLY A 274 1.98 8.23 4.93
CA GLY A 274 3.00 9.23 5.19
C GLY A 274 2.70 10.10 6.42
N VAL A 275 2.53 11.39 6.23
CA VAL A 275 2.40 12.39 7.33
C VAL A 275 1.16 12.22 8.22
N ILE A 276 0.24 11.33 7.87
CA ILE A 276 -0.93 10.98 8.71
C ILE A 276 -0.88 9.54 9.24
N GLY A 277 0.28 8.88 9.13
CA GLY A 277 0.45 7.51 9.61
C GLY A 277 -0.46 6.52 8.91
N VAL A 278 -1.15 5.68 9.67
CA VAL A 278 -2.00 4.59 9.12
C VAL A 278 -3.48 4.94 9.03
N ILE A 279 -3.85 6.21 9.00
CA ILE A 279 -5.26 6.62 8.87
C ILE A 279 -5.78 6.24 7.49
N ASN A 280 -6.54 5.13 7.41
CA ASN A 280 -7.10 4.60 6.18
C ASN A 280 -8.63 4.76 6.15
N ASN A 281 -9.14 5.49 5.17
CA ASN A 281 -10.55 5.57 4.83
C ASN A 281 -10.74 5.87 3.33
N ASP A 282 -11.98 5.98 2.88
CA ASP A 282 -12.30 6.18 1.45
C ASP A 282 -11.58 7.40 0.84
N ALA A 283 -11.44 8.50 1.58
CA ALA A 283 -10.85 9.72 1.05
C ALA A 283 -9.32 9.61 0.94
N THR A 284 -8.65 9.08 1.97
CA THR A 284 -7.19 8.93 2.00
C THR A 284 -6.73 7.91 0.96
N GLU A 285 -7.43 6.79 0.87
CA GLU A 285 -7.08 5.72 -0.07
C GLU A 285 -7.37 6.08 -1.52
N LEU A 286 -8.41 6.86 -1.79
CA LEU A 286 -8.68 7.36 -3.15
C LEU A 286 -7.58 8.33 -3.60
N HIS A 287 -7.06 9.18 -2.71
CA HIS A 287 -5.91 10.04 -2.99
C HIS A 287 -4.68 9.19 -3.37
N ARG A 288 -4.32 8.20 -2.55
CA ARG A 288 -3.20 7.28 -2.82
C ARG A 288 -3.36 6.54 -4.16
N ALA A 289 -4.51 5.92 -4.39
CA ALA A 289 -4.78 5.16 -5.61
C ALA A 289 -4.66 6.04 -6.88
N ARG A 290 -5.10 7.30 -6.83
CA ARG A 290 -4.94 8.27 -7.93
C ARG A 290 -3.48 8.61 -8.20
N ASN A 291 -2.66 8.80 -7.16
CA ASN A 291 -1.22 9.08 -7.31
C ASN A 291 -0.50 7.89 -7.94
N ILE A 292 -0.79 6.67 -7.49
CA ILE A 292 -0.24 5.44 -8.05
C ILE A 292 -0.64 5.26 -9.52
N LYS A 293 -1.91 5.48 -9.86
CA LYS A 293 -2.39 5.41 -11.24
C LYS A 293 -1.73 6.44 -12.13
N LYS A 294 -1.62 7.69 -11.64
CA LYS A 294 -0.95 8.79 -12.35
C LYS A 294 0.53 8.48 -12.61
N ALA A 295 1.20 7.77 -11.73
CA ALA A 295 2.57 7.29 -11.89
C ALA A 295 2.72 6.16 -12.93
N GLY A 296 1.63 5.71 -13.59
CA GLY A 296 1.65 4.72 -14.67
C GLY A 296 1.59 3.26 -14.23
N PHE A 297 1.51 2.98 -12.95
CA PHE A 297 1.24 1.64 -12.42
C PHE A 297 -0.18 1.20 -12.77
N ASN A 298 -0.36 -0.10 -13.02
CA ASN A 298 -1.67 -0.70 -13.17
C ASN A 298 -1.99 -1.73 -12.08
N ALA A 299 -1.04 -2.00 -11.17
CA ALA A 299 -1.19 -2.98 -10.11
C ALA A 299 -0.50 -2.55 -8.82
N ILE A 300 -1.01 -3.05 -7.68
CA ILE A 300 -0.38 -2.94 -6.36
C ILE A 300 -0.36 -4.31 -5.68
N ARG A 301 0.66 -4.54 -4.85
CA ARG A 301 0.70 -5.64 -3.88
C ARG A 301 0.60 -5.08 -2.48
N SER A 302 -0.31 -5.63 -1.68
CA SER A 302 -0.38 -5.31 -0.26
C SER A 302 0.77 -5.95 0.50
N ALA A 303 1.73 -5.16 0.90
CA ALA A 303 2.89 -5.67 1.63
C ALA A 303 2.73 -5.37 3.13
N HIS A 304 2.65 -6.34 4.05
CA HIS A 304 2.46 -7.78 3.81
C HIS A 304 1.26 -8.22 4.66
N HIS A 305 0.09 -7.72 4.33
CA HIS A 305 -1.16 -7.88 5.09
C HIS A 305 -2.37 -7.50 4.22
N PRO A 306 -3.60 -7.91 4.59
CA PRO A 306 -4.81 -7.56 3.85
C PRO A 306 -5.03 -6.04 3.74
N MET A 307 -5.40 -5.60 2.53
CA MET A 307 -5.73 -4.21 2.26
C MET A 307 -7.00 -3.75 2.97
N SER A 308 -7.15 -2.43 3.11
CA SER A 308 -8.41 -1.84 3.55
C SER A 308 -9.49 -1.97 2.46
N ARG A 309 -10.74 -2.13 2.88
CA ARG A 309 -11.91 -2.07 1.97
C ARG A 309 -11.89 -0.77 1.15
N SER A 310 -11.53 0.33 1.79
CA SER A 310 -11.39 1.65 1.15
C SER A 310 -10.37 1.66 0.01
N LEU A 311 -9.20 0.98 0.16
CA LEU A 311 -8.21 0.90 -0.91
C LEU A 311 -8.69 0.01 -2.05
N MET A 312 -9.28 -1.15 -1.77
CA MET A 312 -9.85 -2.03 -2.80
C MET A 312 -10.93 -1.31 -3.62
N LYS A 313 -11.80 -0.54 -2.96
CA LYS A 313 -12.80 0.31 -3.60
C LYS A 313 -12.16 1.39 -4.46
N ALA A 314 -11.17 2.12 -3.93
CA ALA A 314 -10.44 3.14 -4.67
C ALA A 314 -9.73 2.56 -5.91
N CYS A 315 -9.08 1.39 -5.78
CA CYS A 315 -8.47 0.67 -6.90
C CYS A 315 -9.51 0.26 -7.96
N GLY A 316 -10.69 -0.17 -7.54
CA GLY A 316 -11.82 -0.45 -8.44
C GLY A 316 -12.28 0.77 -9.21
N GLU A 317 -12.28 1.95 -8.59
CA GLU A 317 -12.71 3.22 -9.19
C GLU A 317 -11.69 3.80 -10.17
N VAL A 318 -10.38 3.73 -9.84
CA VAL A 318 -9.32 4.33 -10.66
C VAL A 318 -8.72 3.36 -11.68
N GLY A 319 -8.99 2.08 -11.55
CA GLY A 319 -8.45 1.03 -12.43
C GLY A 319 -7.04 0.60 -12.02
N LEU A 320 -6.91 -0.05 -10.86
CA LEU A 320 -5.70 -0.72 -10.41
C LEU A 320 -6.04 -2.17 -10.05
N TYR A 321 -5.19 -3.10 -10.48
CA TYR A 321 -5.24 -4.49 -10.02
C TYR A 321 -4.61 -4.60 -8.64
N VAL A 322 -5.11 -5.50 -7.82
CA VAL A 322 -4.63 -5.74 -6.45
C VAL A 322 -4.25 -7.20 -6.30
N MET A 323 -3.03 -7.44 -5.84
CA MET A 323 -2.64 -8.69 -5.20
C MET A 323 -2.78 -8.49 -3.70
N ASP A 324 -3.82 -9.09 -3.11
CA ASP A 324 -4.12 -8.96 -1.68
C ASP A 324 -3.41 -10.06 -0.89
N GLU A 325 -2.56 -9.66 0.08
CA GLU A 325 -1.69 -10.57 0.79
C GLU A 325 -2.17 -10.81 2.22
N ALA A 326 -2.19 -12.09 2.64
CA ALA A 326 -2.76 -12.46 3.92
C ALA A 326 -1.81 -12.19 5.11
N PHE A 327 -0.55 -12.65 5.02
CA PHE A 327 0.34 -12.70 6.17
C PHE A 327 1.80 -12.41 5.82
N ASP A 328 2.52 -11.67 6.69
CA ASP A 328 3.99 -11.55 6.63
C ASP A 328 4.71 -12.72 7.32
N TYR A 329 4.05 -13.38 8.26
CA TYR A 329 4.56 -14.54 8.98
C TYR A 329 3.41 -15.45 9.42
N TRP A 330 3.72 -16.73 9.56
CA TRP A 330 2.76 -17.70 10.06
C TRP A 330 2.98 -17.97 11.55
N TYR A 331 3.22 -19.24 11.93
CA TYR A 331 3.39 -19.61 13.32
C TYR A 331 4.81 -19.39 13.86
N ARG A 332 5.78 -19.01 13.02
CA ARG A 332 7.13 -18.64 13.45
C ARG A 332 7.32 -17.13 13.49
N MET A 333 8.20 -16.71 14.41
CA MET A 333 8.54 -15.30 14.55
C MET A 333 9.44 -14.85 13.41
N LYS A 334 9.09 -13.76 12.77
CA LYS A 334 9.88 -13.09 11.72
C LYS A 334 10.47 -11.76 12.20
N SER A 335 9.99 -11.26 13.33
CA SER A 335 10.57 -10.15 14.08
C SER A 335 10.41 -10.38 15.59
N PRO A 336 11.24 -9.75 16.45
CA PRO A 336 11.07 -9.86 17.90
C PRO A 336 9.67 -9.42 18.29
N ASN A 337 9.06 -10.15 19.23
CA ASN A 337 7.74 -9.81 19.76
C ASN A 337 6.61 -9.71 18.72
N SER A 338 6.74 -10.37 17.56
CA SER A 338 5.62 -10.53 16.63
C SER A 338 4.41 -11.09 17.36
N PRO A 339 3.33 -10.31 17.57
CA PRO A 339 2.29 -10.73 18.50
C PRO A 339 1.42 -11.85 17.96
N TYR A 340 1.18 -11.87 16.65
CA TYR A 340 0.21 -12.76 16.02
C TYR A 340 0.67 -14.21 15.86
N ASN A 341 1.98 -14.51 15.81
CA ASN A 341 2.47 -15.87 15.57
C ASN A 341 1.93 -16.90 16.59
N ARG A 342 1.65 -16.48 17.82
CA ARG A 342 1.10 -17.33 18.89
C ARG A 342 -0.36 -17.71 18.66
N TYR A 343 -1.09 -16.87 17.95
CA TYR A 343 -2.52 -17.03 17.64
C TYR A 343 -2.74 -17.60 16.25
N PHE A 344 -1.71 -17.56 15.39
CA PHE A 344 -1.82 -17.92 14.00
C PHE A 344 -2.49 -19.28 13.77
N MET A 345 -2.03 -20.35 14.46
CA MET A 345 -2.59 -21.69 14.25
C MET A 345 -4.05 -21.83 14.68
N GLN A 346 -4.53 -20.95 15.54
CA GLN A 346 -5.93 -20.88 15.95
C GLN A 346 -6.76 -20.07 14.96
N ASP A 347 -6.23 -18.94 14.46
CA ASP A 347 -7.02 -17.85 13.85
C ASP A 347 -6.82 -17.73 12.33
N PHE A 348 -5.77 -18.31 11.72
CA PHE A 348 -5.43 -18.07 10.30
C PHE A 348 -6.57 -18.34 9.32
N LYS A 349 -7.43 -19.34 9.58
CA LYS A 349 -8.59 -19.64 8.70
C LYS A 349 -9.65 -18.56 8.78
N VAL A 350 -9.88 -18.02 9.98
CA VAL A 350 -10.83 -16.92 10.20
C VAL A 350 -10.31 -15.65 9.54
N ASP A 351 -9.02 -15.37 9.68
CA ASP A 351 -8.39 -14.19 9.08
C ASP A 351 -8.32 -14.29 7.54
N THR A 352 -7.98 -15.47 7.00
CA THR A 352 -8.05 -15.72 5.56
C THR A 352 -9.46 -15.55 5.03
N ALA A 353 -10.46 -16.07 5.73
CA ALA A 353 -11.87 -15.93 5.34
C ALA A 353 -12.31 -14.46 5.37
N ALA A 354 -11.91 -13.69 6.39
CA ALA A 354 -12.21 -12.26 6.48
C ALA A 354 -11.61 -11.47 5.31
N MET A 355 -10.36 -11.74 4.92
CA MET A 355 -9.71 -11.13 3.75
C MET A 355 -10.50 -11.43 2.46
N VAL A 356 -10.81 -12.70 2.20
CA VAL A 356 -11.51 -13.11 0.97
C VAL A 356 -12.92 -12.53 0.91
N GLN A 357 -13.65 -12.55 2.03
CA GLN A 357 -15.02 -12.01 2.10
C GLN A 357 -15.04 -10.49 1.89
N ASP A 358 -14.06 -9.77 2.45
CA ASP A 358 -13.94 -8.31 2.28
C ASP A 358 -13.61 -7.95 0.82
N ALA A 359 -12.82 -8.78 0.14
CA ALA A 359 -12.38 -8.59 -1.23
C ALA A 359 -13.40 -9.02 -2.31
N TYR A 360 -14.40 -9.87 -1.97
CA TYR A 360 -15.16 -10.64 -2.94
C TYR A 360 -15.81 -9.81 -4.05
N ASN A 361 -16.53 -8.73 -3.71
CA ASN A 361 -17.22 -7.88 -4.68
C ASN A 361 -16.31 -6.84 -5.35
N HIS A 362 -15.05 -6.70 -4.90
CA HIS A 362 -14.10 -5.75 -5.46
C HIS A 362 -13.43 -6.28 -6.73
N PRO A 363 -13.71 -5.71 -7.92
CA PRO A 363 -13.13 -6.21 -9.17
C PRO A 363 -11.64 -5.97 -9.28
N SER A 364 -11.09 -5.04 -8.50
CA SER A 364 -9.67 -4.72 -8.43
C SER A 364 -8.81 -5.88 -7.93
N VAL A 365 -9.29 -6.67 -6.95
CA VAL A 365 -8.55 -7.83 -6.44
C VAL A 365 -8.54 -8.94 -7.48
N VAL A 366 -7.34 -9.33 -7.93
CA VAL A 366 -7.16 -10.31 -9.00
C VAL A 366 -6.31 -11.51 -8.58
N ILE A 367 -5.55 -11.40 -7.49
CA ILE A 367 -4.70 -12.47 -6.94
C ILE A 367 -4.79 -12.40 -5.42
N TYR A 368 -4.81 -13.56 -4.75
CA TYR A 368 -4.58 -13.68 -3.32
C TYR A 368 -3.19 -14.24 -3.05
N SER A 369 -2.43 -13.61 -2.14
CA SER A 369 -1.17 -14.16 -1.65
C SER A 369 -1.36 -14.76 -0.25
N ILE A 370 -0.88 -15.97 -0.05
CA ILE A 370 -0.98 -16.66 1.25
C ILE A 370 0.11 -16.25 2.24
N GLY A 371 1.12 -15.49 1.78
CA GLY A 371 2.15 -14.96 2.68
C GLY A 371 3.41 -14.48 1.99
N ASN A 372 4.16 -13.68 2.73
CA ASN A 372 5.43 -13.09 2.33
C ASN A 372 6.61 -13.80 2.98
N GLU A 373 7.54 -14.31 2.19
CA GLU A 373 8.84 -14.85 2.65
C GLU A 373 8.72 -15.74 3.90
N ILE A 374 7.76 -16.63 3.90
CA ILE A 374 7.45 -17.51 5.01
C ILE A 374 8.57 -18.56 5.18
N PRO A 375 9.38 -18.50 6.24
CA PRO A 375 10.53 -19.38 6.35
C PRO A 375 10.16 -20.87 6.49
N GLU A 376 9.03 -21.18 7.11
CA GLU A 376 8.54 -22.54 7.30
C GLU A 376 7.76 -23.12 6.11
N ALA A 377 7.50 -22.35 5.06
CA ALA A 377 6.64 -22.76 3.93
C ALA A 377 7.15 -24.01 3.17
N GLY A 378 8.46 -24.27 3.19
CA GLY A 378 9.03 -25.48 2.60
C GLY A 378 9.03 -26.72 3.52
N GLY A 379 8.79 -26.54 4.83
CA GLY A 379 8.75 -27.61 5.81
C GLY A 379 7.45 -28.44 5.73
N VAL A 380 7.45 -29.63 6.30
CA VAL A 380 6.29 -30.57 6.23
C VAL A 380 5.00 -29.92 6.75
N LYS A 381 5.07 -29.32 7.92
CA LYS A 381 3.92 -28.61 8.54
C LYS A 381 3.56 -27.35 7.76
N GLY A 382 4.56 -26.58 7.32
CA GLY A 382 4.33 -25.36 6.54
C GLY A 382 3.61 -25.63 5.21
N VAL A 383 3.99 -26.70 4.50
CA VAL A 383 3.29 -27.15 3.29
C VAL A 383 1.82 -27.47 3.58
N ARG A 384 1.54 -28.19 4.69
CA ARG A 384 0.16 -28.47 5.10
C ARG A 384 -0.62 -27.20 5.41
N VAL A 385 -0.04 -26.28 6.19
CA VAL A 385 -0.66 -24.99 6.52
C VAL A 385 -0.90 -24.15 5.26
N GLY A 386 0.09 -24.04 4.37
CA GLY A 386 -0.06 -23.32 3.10
C GLY A 386 -1.19 -23.89 2.25
N LYS A 387 -1.27 -25.22 2.14
CA LYS A 387 -2.40 -25.86 1.46
C LYS A 387 -3.74 -25.54 2.12
N GLU A 388 -3.82 -25.57 3.47
CA GLU A 388 -5.05 -25.23 4.18
C GLU A 388 -5.49 -23.78 3.96
N ILE A 389 -4.54 -22.84 3.81
CA ILE A 389 -4.86 -21.42 3.47
C ILE A 389 -5.42 -21.35 2.05
N VAL A 390 -4.78 -22.02 1.07
CA VAL A 390 -5.28 -22.09 -0.33
C VAL A 390 -6.67 -22.72 -0.39
N ASP A 391 -6.88 -23.85 0.30
CA ASP A 391 -8.18 -24.51 0.38
C ASP A 391 -9.25 -23.57 0.98
N ALA A 392 -8.91 -22.79 2.01
CA ALA A 392 -9.82 -21.81 2.62
C ALA A 392 -10.17 -20.66 1.67
N ILE A 393 -9.21 -20.19 0.87
CA ILE A 393 -9.45 -19.19 -0.18
C ILE A 393 -10.41 -19.77 -1.23
N HIS A 394 -10.08 -20.92 -1.81
CA HIS A 394 -10.87 -21.50 -2.90
C HIS A 394 -12.26 -22.01 -2.46
N ALA A 395 -12.42 -22.33 -1.17
CA ALA A 395 -13.77 -22.65 -0.63
C ALA A 395 -14.71 -21.43 -0.62
N LEU A 396 -14.16 -20.22 -0.59
CA LEU A 396 -14.93 -18.97 -0.57
C LEU A 396 -14.97 -18.28 -1.94
N ASP A 397 -13.87 -18.37 -2.71
CA ASP A 397 -13.72 -17.70 -3.99
C ASP A 397 -12.89 -18.53 -4.97
N THR A 398 -13.54 -19.12 -5.97
CA THR A 398 -12.91 -19.88 -7.06
C THR A 398 -12.58 -19.03 -8.28
N THR A 399 -12.84 -17.72 -8.23
CA THR A 399 -12.68 -16.82 -9.39
C THR A 399 -11.32 -16.13 -9.44
N ARG A 400 -10.52 -16.23 -8.37
CA ARG A 400 -9.20 -15.62 -8.25
C ARG A 400 -8.14 -16.66 -7.93
N PRO A 401 -6.97 -16.58 -8.58
CA PRO A 401 -5.85 -17.46 -8.29
C PRO A 401 -5.16 -17.10 -6.96
N ALA A 402 -4.51 -18.10 -6.37
CA ALA A 402 -3.69 -17.98 -5.17
C ALA A 402 -2.19 -18.12 -5.48
N THR A 403 -1.35 -17.36 -4.76
CA THR A 403 0.11 -17.39 -4.83
C THR A 403 0.75 -17.35 -3.45
N LEU A 404 2.06 -17.56 -3.38
CA LEU A 404 2.96 -17.24 -2.27
C LEU A 404 4.06 -16.32 -2.79
N CYS A 405 4.61 -15.46 -1.95
CA CYS A 405 5.68 -14.53 -2.27
C CYS A 405 6.98 -14.92 -1.52
N PRO A 406 7.68 -16.00 -1.88
CA PRO A 406 8.87 -16.45 -1.16
C PRO A 406 10.14 -15.81 -1.70
N SER A 407 11.10 -15.56 -0.81
CA SER A 407 12.52 -15.53 -1.16
C SER A 407 13.05 -16.96 -1.14
N VAL A 408 13.09 -17.59 -2.31
CA VAL A 408 13.34 -19.04 -2.43
C VAL A 408 14.73 -19.43 -1.92
N HIS A 409 15.72 -18.55 -2.15
CA HIS A 409 17.08 -18.76 -1.66
C HIS A 409 17.14 -18.77 -0.13
N TRP A 410 16.48 -17.83 0.52
CA TRP A 410 16.43 -17.79 2.00
C TRP A 410 15.65 -18.95 2.59
N LEU A 411 14.56 -19.32 1.91
CA LEU A 411 13.78 -20.49 2.31
C LEU A 411 14.66 -21.75 2.31
N ARG A 412 15.48 -21.95 1.28
CA ARG A 412 16.43 -23.09 1.23
C ARG A 412 17.47 -23.02 2.36
N GLU A 413 18.14 -21.86 2.52
CA GLU A 413 19.15 -21.70 3.59
C GLU A 413 18.56 -21.94 4.97
N TYR A 414 17.33 -21.46 5.19
CA TYR A 414 16.62 -21.67 6.45
C TYR A 414 16.33 -23.15 6.68
N LEU A 415 15.84 -23.86 5.65
CA LEU A 415 15.56 -25.30 5.74
C LEU A 415 16.82 -26.13 5.97
N ASP A 416 17.92 -25.82 5.28
CA ASP A 416 19.21 -26.49 5.46
C ASP A 416 19.77 -26.29 6.87
N GLY A 417 19.59 -25.09 7.46
CA GLY A 417 20.01 -24.78 8.81
C GLY A 417 19.08 -25.28 9.93
N THR A 418 17.89 -25.80 9.56
CA THR A 418 16.83 -26.14 10.51
C THR A 418 16.21 -27.50 10.21
N PRO A 419 16.95 -28.61 10.43
CA PRO A 419 16.54 -29.97 10.05
C PRO A 419 15.17 -30.42 10.56
N TYR A 420 14.74 -29.91 11.71
CA TYR A 420 13.43 -30.24 12.30
C TYR A 420 12.23 -29.74 11.48
N LEU A 421 12.41 -28.77 10.55
CA LEU A 421 11.35 -28.37 9.62
C LEU A 421 10.98 -29.45 8.60
N THR A 422 11.79 -30.47 8.47
CA THR A 422 11.49 -31.65 7.63
C THR A 422 10.59 -32.67 8.31
N THR A 423 10.29 -32.49 9.60
CA THR A 423 9.41 -33.35 10.40
C THR A 423 8.13 -32.60 10.80
N ASP A 424 7.09 -33.34 11.21
CA ASP A 424 5.82 -32.77 11.67
C ASP A 424 5.86 -32.36 13.15
N GLU A 425 7.01 -32.50 13.82
CA GLU A 425 7.20 -32.31 15.25
C GLU A 425 7.55 -30.88 15.67
N ASP A 426 6.94 -29.87 15.02
CA ASP A 426 7.17 -28.45 15.34
C ASP A 426 6.48 -28.00 16.65
N GLU A 427 5.67 -28.83 17.27
CA GLU A 427 4.87 -28.45 18.44
C GLU A 427 5.71 -27.99 19.62
N TRP A 428 6.91 -28.53 19.76
CA TRP A 428 7.83 -28.22 20.84
C TRP A 428 8.42 -26.78 20.81
N MET A 429 8.36 -26.11 19.67
CA MET A 429 8.86 -24.73 19.53
C MET A 429 7.90 -23.67 20.07
N ARG A 430 6.61 -23.96 20.12
CA ARG A 430 5.54 -23.01 20.42
C ARG A 430 5.56 -22.49 21.85
N ASP A 431 5.98 -23.32 22.79
CA ASP A 431 5.89 -23.04 24.23
C ASP A 431 7.24 -22.72 24.90
N ASP A 432 8.32 -22.61 24.10
CA ASP A 432 9.65 -22.27 24.60
C ASP A 432 10.13 -20.91 24.07
N PRO A 433 10.02 -19.81 24.85
CA PRO A 433 10.42 -18.48 24.41
C PRO A 433 11.90 -18.35 24.05
N GLU A 434 12.79 -19.11 24.70
CA GLU A 434 14.22 -19.07 24.40
C GLU A 434 14.53 -19.73 23.05
N ARG A 435 13.82 -20.78 22.69
CA ARG A 435 13.92 -21.42 21.38
C ARG A 435 13.34 -20.56 20.29
N GLN A 436 12.17 -19.93 20.50
CA GLN A 436 11.59 -18.97 19.55
C GLN A 436 12.56 -17.82 19.29
N LYS A 437 13.19 -17.30 20.34
CA LYS A 437 14.22 -16.25 20.21
C LYS A 437 15.46 -16.74 19.45
N SER A 438 15.90 -17.98 19.70
CA SER A 438 17.01 -18.60 18.98
C SER A 438 16.68 -18.79 17.49
N ASP A 439 15.48 -19.23 17.18
CA ASP A 439 14.98 -19.38 15.79
C ASP A 439 14.92 -18.03 15.07
N TRP A 440 14.39 -17.01 15.74
CA TRP A 440 14.40 -15.66 15.20
C TRP A 440 15.83 -15.13 14.98
N MET A 441 16.76 -15.36 15.90
CA MET A 441 18.16 -14.95 15.73
C MET A 441 18.83 -15.65 14.54
N HIS A 442 18.49 -16.92 14.31
CA HIS A 442 18.96 -17.67 13.14
C HIS A 442 18.40 -17.06 11.85
N TYR A 443 17.10 -16.82 11.77
CA TYR A 443 16.45 -16.15 10.63
C TYR A 443 17.04 -14.75 10.39
N ALA A 444 17.18 -13.95 11.44
CA ALA A 444 17.77 -12.62 11.35
C ALA A 444 19.23 -12.65 10.87
N SER A 445 19.98 -13.71 11.22
CA SER A 445 21.36 -13.91 10.75
C SER A 445 21.41 -14.22 9.25
N ILE A 446 20.53 -15.10 8.77
CA ILE A 446 20.39 -15.42 7.34
C ILE A 446 19.99 -14.17 6.57
N PHE A 447 18.96 -13.48 7.04
CA PHE A 447 18.47 -12.25 6.42
C PHE A 447 19.54 -11.16 6.36
N ARG A 448 20.28 -10.95 7.48
CA ARG A 448 21.44 -10.03 7.53
C ARG A 448 22.52 -10.42 6.53
N SER A 449 22.86 -11.72 6.44
CA SER A 449 23.83 -12.22 5.50
C SER A 449 23.37 -11.98 4.05
N ALA A 450 22.11 -12.27 3.76
CA ALA A 450 21.56 -12.07 2.42
C ALA A 450 21.51 -10.58 2.02
N VAL A 451 21.06 -9.68 2.91
CA VAL A 451 20.99 -8.23 2.63
C VAL A 451 22.38 -7.59 2.54
N ASN A 452 23.31 -7.97 3.44
CA ASN A 452 24.66 -7.40 3.45
C ASN A 452 25.59 -8.02 2.38
N ASN A 453 25.28 -9.24 1.92
CA ASN A 453 26.06 -9.95 0.90
C ASN A 453 25.39 -9.96 -0.46
N LEU A 454 24.30 -9.20 -0.68
CA LEU A 454 23.81 -8.88 -2.02
C LEU A 454 24.90 -8.00 -2.66
N PRO A 455 25.77 -8.56 -3.51
CA PRO A 455 26.77 -7.73 -4.16
C PRO A 455 26.03 -6.76 -5.06
N ASP A 456 26.30 -5.47 -4.94
CA ASP A 456 25.83 -4.41 -5.85
C ASP A 456 26.22 -4.66 -7.31
N ASN A 457 26.96 -5.73 -7.58
CA ASN A 457 27.60 -6.06 -8.84
C ASN A 457 27.15 -7.37 -9.48
N GLU A 458 26.11 -8.05 -9.01
CA GLU A 458 25.62 -9.30 -9.62
C GLU A 458 24.84 -9.12 -10.93
N LYS A 459 24.93 -7.97 -11.56
CA LYS A 459 24.54 -7.83 -12.97
C LYS A 459 25.45 -8.71 -13.82
N GLY A 460 24.94 -9.90 -14.16
CA GLY A 460 25.63 -10.86 -15.03
C GLY A 460 26.22 -12.10 -14.38
N GLN A 461 26.01 -12.36 -13.10
CA GLN A 461 26.26 -13.70 -12.56
C GLN A 461 25.19 -14.65 -13.07
N VAL A 462 25.59 -15.53 -14.00
CA VAL A 462 24.76 -16.67 -14.39
C VAL A 462 24.86 -17.69 -13.27
N TYR A 463 23.83 -17.78 -12.47
CA TYR A 463 23.72 -18.86 -11.47
C TYR A 463 23.69 -20.21 -12.19
N PRO A 464 24.54 -21.19 -11.79
CA PRO A 464 24.49 -22.52 -12.35
C PRO A 464 23.06 -23.11 -12.19
N GLU A 465 22.54 -23.76 -13.21
CA GLU A 465 21.21 -24.42 -13.17
C GLU A 465 21.07 -25.36 -11.96
N THR A 466 22.18 -25.99 -11.54
CA THR A 466 22.22 -26.82 -10.33
C THR A 466 21.82 -26.05 -9.06
N TYR A 467 22.16 -24.78 -8.97
CA TYR A 467 21.83 -23.94 -7.83
C TYR A 467 20.34 -23.62 -7.80
N ILE A 468 19.79 -23.27 -8.97
CA ILE A 468 18.34 -23.01 -9.12
C ILE A 468 17.54 -24.27 -8.81
N ARG A 469 18.00 -25.46 -9.22
CA ARG A 469 17.37 -26.73 -8.87
C ARG A 469 17.35 -27.01 -7.36
N MET A 470 18.43 -26.63 -6.65
CA MET A 470 18.48 -26.77 -5.19
C MET A 470 17.51 -25.80 -4.51
N ASP A 471 17.38 -24.57 -5.01
CA ASP A 471 16.41 -23.61 -4.50
C ASP A 471 14.97 -24.08 -4.71
N GLU A 472 14.66 -24.63 -5.92
CA GLU A 472 13.36 -25.18 -6.24
C GLU A 472 12.98 -26.40 -5.37
N ASP A 473 13.94 -27.18 -4.90
CA ASP A 473 13.70 -28.26 -3.95
C ASP A 473 13.02 -27.79 -2.65
N ALA A 474 13.25 -26.54 -2.24
CA ALA A 474 12.63 -25.95 -1.05
C ALA A 474 11.12 -25.64 -1.25
N THR A 475 10.66 -25.44 -2.48
CA THR A 475 9.28 -25.06 -2.81
C THR A 475 8.47 -26.16 -3.46
N LYS A 476 9.11 -27.23 -3.95
CA LYS A 476 8.50 -28.30 -4.76
C LYS A 476 7.26 -28.96 -4.14
N ASN A 477 7.14 -28.97 -2.83
CA ASN A 477 6.03 -29.60 -2.12
C ASN A 477 4.82 -28.66 -1.92
N LEU A 478 5.02 -27.33 -1.96
CA LEU A 478 3.95 -26.34 -1.77
C LEU A 478 3.44 -25.79 -3.11
N TYR A 479 4.31 -25.49 -4.06
CA TYR A 479 3.92 -24.89 -5.34
C TYR A 479 2.86 -25.66 -6.13
N PRO A 480 2.77 -27.02 -6.09
CA PRO A 480 1.67 -27.73 -6.73
C PRO A 480 0.25 -27.39 -6.23
N TYR A 481 0.13 -26.73 -5.10
CA TYR A 481 -1.14 -26.25 -4.55
C TYR A 481 -1.44 -24.78 -4.88
N LEU A 482 -0.48 -24.05 -5.49
CA LEU A 482 -0.63 -22.66 -5.90
C LEU A 482 -1.00 -22.57 -7.38
N ASP A 483 -1.80 -21.57 -7.74
CA ASP A 483 -2.18 -21.32 -9.15
C ASP A 483 -1.10 -20.53 -9.89
N ILE A 484 -0.34 -19.69 -9.17
CA ILE A 484 0.74 -18.84 -9.68
C ILE A 484 1.99 -19.10 -8.84
N ALA A 485 3.14 -19.24 -9.50
CA ALA A 485 4.43 -19.32 -8.83
C ALA A 485 5.01 -17.91 -8.65
N GLY A 486 4.90 -17.38 -7.44
CA GLY A 486 5.49 -16.10 -7.04
C GLY A 486 6.95 -16.23 -6.66
N TYR A 487 7.74 -15.16 -6.88
CA TYR A 487 9.15 -15.11 -6.55
C TYR A 487 9.56 -13.70 -6.12
N ASN A 488 10.21 -13.59 -4.95
CA ASN A 488 10.87 -12.36 -4.52
C ASN A 488 12.34 -12.37 -4.97
N TYR A 489 12.78 -11.32 -5.69
CA TYR A 489 14.17 -11.07 -6.11
C TYR A 489 14.81 -12.21 -6.93
N TYR A 490 14.07 -12.73 -7.92
CA TYR A 490 14.47 -13.90 -8.73
C TYR A 490 14.44 -13.61 -10.23
N GLU A 491 14.53 -12.33 -10.64
CA GLU A 491 14.28 -11.81 -11.99
C GLU A 491 15.22 -12.39 -13.05
N ASP A 492 16.44 -12.70 -12.67
CA ASP A 492 17.48 -13.26 -13.56
C ASP A 492 17.35 -14.77 -13.81
N ARG A 493 16.32 -15.44 -13.26
CA ARG A 493 16.17 -16.90 -13.26
C ARG A 493 14.88 -17.41 -13.94
N TYR A 494 13.99 -16.52 -14.37
CA TYR A 494 12.69 -16.90 -14.95
C TYR A 494 12.79 -17.85 -16.15
N GLU A 495 13.80 -17.68 -17.02
CA GLU A 495 14.00 -18.57 -18.17
C GLU A 495 14.34 -20.02 -17.75
N VAL A 496 15.18 -20.18 -16.73
CA VAL A 496 15.56 -21.50 -16.21
C VAL A 496 14.39 -22.12 -15.45
N LEU A 497 13.67 -21.33 -14.66
CA LEU A 497 12.48 -21.80 -13.95
C LEU A 497 11.43 -22.36 -14.91
N HIS A 498 11.15 -21.64 -16.00
CA HIS A 498 10.20 -22.13 -17.01
C HIS A 498 10.67 -23.40 -17.73
N LYS A 499 11.96 -23.56 -17.99
CA LYS A 499 12.49 -24.82 -18.53
C LYS A 499 12.32 -25.98 -17.56
N LEU A 500 12.41 -25.73 -16.25
CA LEU A 500 12.21 -26.75 -15.23
C LEU A 500 10.73 -27.06 -15.00
N HIS A 501 9.87 -26.04 -15.10
CA HIS A 501 8.45 -26.08 -14.77
C HIS A 501 7.63 -25.35 -15.83
N PRO A 502 7.50 -25.91 -17.06
CA PRO A 502 6.80 -25.25 -18.16
C PRO A 502 5.28 -25.11 -17.92
N GLU A 503 4.75 -25.83 -16.93
CA GLU A 503 3.36 -25.72 -16.48
C GLU A 503 3.08 -24.51 -15.61
N ARG A 504 4.11 -23.85 -15.06
CA ARG A 504 3.94 -22.71 -14.12
C ARG A 504 3.78 -21.40 -14.87
N VAL A 505 2.87 -20.57 -14.36
CA VAL A 505 2.82 -19.14 -14.61
C VAL A 505 3.63 -18.45 -13.53
N LEU A 506 4.56 -17.56 -13.92
CA LEU A 506 5.52 -16.92 -13.03
C LEU A 506 5.10 -15.49 -12.72
N LEU A 507 5.40 -15.04 -11.49
CA LEU A 507 5.13 -13.68 -11.03
C LEU A 507 6.32 -13.16 -10.22
N GLY A 508 6.89 -12.02 -10.61
CA GLY A 508 7.81 -11.26 -9.78
C GLY A 508 7.03 -10.55 -8.69
N THR A 509 6.95 -11.17 -7.52
CA THR A 509 6.13 -10.68 -6.41
C THR A 509 6.81 -9.58 -5.61
N GLU A 510 8.14 -9.53 -5.64
CA GLU A 510 8.96 -8.47 -5.07
C GLU A 510 10.26 -8.39 -5.87
N THR A 511 10.52 -7.24 -6.52
CA THR A 511 11.55 -7.12 -7.53
C THR A 511 12.39 -5.87 -7.34
N ARG A 512 13.59 -5.86 -7.96
CA ARG A 512 14.54 -4.76 -7.83
C ARG A 512 14.31 -3.70 -8.91
N HIS A 513 14.32 -2.44 -8.54
CA HIS A 513 14.22 -1.33 -9.49
C HIS A 513 15.28 -1.38 -10.60
N THR A 514 16.50 -1.83 -10.26
CA THR A 514 17.60 -1.92 -11.22
C THR A 514 17.40 -3.01 -12.28
N MET A 515 16.57 -4.02 -12.00
CA MET A 515 16.28 -5.15 -12.90
C MET A 515 15.11 -4.88 -13.86
N LEU A 516 14.33 -3.83 -13.64
CA LEU A 516 13.13 -3.53 -14.42
C LEU A 516 13.36 -3.51 -15.95
N PRO A 517 14.44 -2.90 -16.51
CA PRO A 517 14.65 -2.90 -17.96
C PRO A 517 14.77 -4.31 -18.54
N ASP A 518 15.50 -5.19 -17.86
CA ASP A 518 15.73 -6.56 -18.31
C ASP A 518 14.49 -7.42 -18.13
N THR A 519 13.79 -7.27 -17.01
CA THR A 519 12.51 -7.93 -16.73
C THR A 519 11.46 -7.60 -17.79
N MET A 520 11.33 -6.30 -18.18
CA MET A 520 10.36 -5.89 -19.20
C MET A 520 10.74 -6.39 -20.60
N LYS A 521 12.03 -6.40 -20.97
CA LYS A 521 12.50 -7.02 -22.22
C LYS A 521 12.16 -8.52 -22.28
N PHE A 522 12.37 -9.21 -21.17
CA PHE A 522 12.06 -10.64 -21.04
C PHE A 522 10.55 -10.88 -21.14
N ALA A 523 9.74 -10.18 -20.36
CA ALA A 523 8.28 -10.34 -20.31
C ALA A 523 7.61 -10.09 -21.67
N LYS A 524 8.16 -9.19 -22.52
CA LYS A 524 7.63 -8.86 -23.84
C LYS A 524 7.54 -10.09 -24.77
N THR A 525 8.40 -11.08 -24.56
CA THR A 525 8.47 -12.30 -25.39
C THR A 525 8.10 -13.56 -24.62
N HIS A 526 7.84 -13.47 -23.32
CA HIS A 526 7.58 -14.63 -22.46
C HIS A 526 6.29 -14.41 -21.64
N PRO A 527 5.12 -14.70 -22.22
CA PRO A 527 3.82 -14.37 -21.62
C PRO A 527 3.54 -15.10 -20.29
N TYR A 528 4.25 -16.19 -20.00
CA TYR A 528 4.17 -16.91 -18.73
C TYR A 528 4.70 -16.08 -17.53
N LEU A 529 5.46 -15.00 -17.75
CA LEU A 529 5.74 -14.00 -16.73
C LEU A 529 4.64 -12.93 -16.77
N ILE A 530 3.77 -12.93 -15.78
CA ILE A 530 2.52 -12.15 -15.79
C ILE A 530 2.59 -10.80 -15.07
N GLY A 531 3.68 -10.53 -14.37
CA GLY A 531 3.81 -9.26 -13.64
C GLY A 531 5.15 -9.11 -12.94
N ASP A 532 5.37 -7.87 -12.51
CA ASP A 532 6.55 -7.39 -11.82
C ASP A 532 6.11 -6.37 -10.76
N PHE A 533 6.36 -6.66 -9.48
CA PHE A 533 6.00 -5.80 -8.36
C PHE A 533 7.26 -5.27 -7.68
N VAL A 534 7.63 -4.05 -7.99
CA VAL A 534 8.87 -3.47 -7.48
C VAL A 534 8.82 -3.20 -5.98
N TRP A 535 9.92 -3.44 -5.29
CA TRP A 535 10.14 -2.99 -3.93
C TRP A 535 10.95 -1.69 -3.92
N THR A 536 10.32 -0.55 -3.62
CA THR A 536 8.92 -0.35 -3.26
C THR A 536 8.32 0.72 -4.19
N LEU A 537 6.98 0.73 -4.33
CA LEU A 537 6.31 1.73 -5.15
C LEU A 537 6.33 3.11 -4.49
N GLN A 538 5.98 3.18 -3.22
CA GLN A 538 5.97 4.41 -2.43
C GLN A 538 6.85 4.25 -1.20
N SER A 539 7.68 5.25 -0.91
CA SER A 539 8.42 5.31 0.35
C SER A 539 7.45 5.28 1.52
N HIS A 540 7.80 4.52 2.55
CA HIS A 540 6.95 4.30 3.72
C HIS A 540 7.70 4.57 5.02
N LEU A 541 6.96 4.72 6.10
CA LEU A 541 7.50 4.88 7.46
C LEU A 541 8.09 3.55 7.97
N GLY A 542 9.18 3.62 8.69
CA GLY A 542 9.91 2.44 9.17
C GLY A 542 10.79 1.80 8.12
N GLU A 543 11.21 0.55 8.34
CA GLU A 543 12.18 -0.20 7.52
C GLU A 543 13.43 0.61 7.14
N ILE A 544 13.86 1.47 8.03
CA ILE A 544 15.10 2.24 7.85
C ILE A 544 16.28 1.27 7.66
N ASN A 545 17.27 1.65 6.87
CA ASN A 545 18.40 0.81 6.45
C ASN A 545 18.09 -0.28 5.40
N CYS A 546 16.87 -0.30 4.83
CA CYS A 546 16.50 -1.27 3.81
C CYS A 546 16.96 -0.83 2.41
N CYS A 547 16.59 0.39 1.99
CA CYS A 547 16.70 0.82 0.59
C CYS A 547 17.54 2.08 0.40
N ASP A 548 18.05 2.65 1.46
CA ASP A 548 18.74 3.95 1.44
C ASP A 548 20.06 3.95 0.68
N LEU A 549 20.35 5.09 0.08
CA LEU A 549 21.68 5.36 -0.47
C LEU A 549 22.70 5.62 0.64
N HIS A 550 23.94 5.12 0.43
CA HIS A 550 25.07 5.32 1.31
C HIS A 550 26.11 6.23 0.65
N TYR A 551 26.88 6.96 1.46
CA TYR A 551 27.99 7.77 0.98
C TYR A 551 29.36 7.31 1.54
N GLU A 552 29.35 6.48 2.59
CA GLU A 552 30.53 5.89 3.20
C GLU A 552 30.40 4.37 3.25
N GLU A 553 31.47 3.63 2.91
CA GLU A 553 31.48 2.15 2.88
C GLU A 553 31.23 1.51 4.24
N ASN A 554 31.51 2.23 5.33
CA ASN A 554 31.32 1.77 6.70
C ASN A 554 30.24 2.59 7.43
N GLU A 555 29.26 3.14 6.72
CA GLU A 555 28.14 3.85 7.34
C GLU A 555 27.32 2.83 8.14
N GLU A 556 27.64 2.75 9.46
CA GLU A 556 26.94 1.87 10.38
C GLU A 556 25.45 2.21 10.47
N HIS A 557 24.69 1.24 10.95
CA HIS A 557 23.24 1.24 11.04
C HIS A 557 22.63 2.61 11.34
N LYS A 558 21.81 3.07 10.42
CA LYS A 558 21.06 4.30 10.57
C LYS A 558 20.09 4.14 11.75
N SER A 559 19.98 5.17 12.54
CA SER A 559 19.11 5.24 13.70
C SER A 559 18.39 6.59 13.70
N TYR A 560 17.71 6.93 14.80
CA TYR A 560 17.13 8.25 14.94
C TYR A 560 18.10 9.35 14.44
N PRO A 561 17.67 10.33 13.62
CA PRO A 561 16.28 10.66 13.26
C PRO A 561 15.77 10.05 11.93
N TRP A 562 16.36 8.98 11.41
CA TRP A 562 15.82 8.32 10.23
C TRP A 562 14.36 7.85 10.48
N VAL A 563 13.50 7.97 9.46
CA VAL A 563 12.05 7.77 9.61
C VAL A 563 11.43 6.92 8.52
N THR A 564 12.05 6.85 7.34
CA THR A 564 11.50 6.13 6.17
C THR A 564 12.55 5.25 5.52
N ASN A 565 12.10 4.22 4.80
CA ASN A 565 12.94 3.34 3.98
C ASN A 565 13.57 4.04 2.77
N HIS A 566 12.96 5.13 2.26
CA HIS A 566 13.45 5.97 1.15
C HIS A 566 13.72 5.20 -0.16
N GLY A 567 12.95 4.13 -0.43
CA GLY A 567 13.13 3.27 -1.61
C GLY A 567 12.08 3.42 -2.70
N GLY A 568 11.07 4.28 -2.52
CA GLY A 568 9.94 4.40 -3.43
C GLY A 568 10.27 5.17 -4.72
N VAL A 569 9.51 4.88 -5.79
CA VAL A 569 9.42 5.76 -6.99
C VAL A 569 8.44 6.91 -6.77
N LEU A 570 7.60 6.79 -5.75
CA LEU A 570 6.90 7.90 -5.11
C LEU A 570 7.51 8.12 -3.72
N ASP A 571 7.65 9.36 -3.31
CA ASP A 571 8.14 9.70 -1.97
C ASP A 571 7.10 9.42 -0.88
N LEU A 572 7.42 9.75 0.39
CA LEU A 572 6.53 9.55 1.54
C LEU A 572 5.19 10.31 1.40
N THR A 573 5.17 11.44 0.70
CA THR A 573 3.99 12.27 0.46
C THR A 573 3.24 11.91 -0.82
N GLY A 574 3.72 10.88 -1.55
CA GLY A 574 3.13 10.42 -2.81
C GLY A 574 3.53 11.25 -4.04
N GLN A 575 4.55 12.14 -3.91
CA GLN A 575 5.11 12.85 -5.06
C GLN A 575 6.06 11.95 -5.85
N PRO A 576 6.13 12.08 -7.19
CA PRO A 576 7.03 11.28 -8.01
C PRO A 576 8.49 11.62 -7.74
N GLU A 577 9.32 10.60 -7.60
CA GLU A 577 10.78 10.71 -7.63
C GLU A 577 11.28 10.74 -9.08
N PRO A 578 12.43 11.39 -9.40
CA PRO A 578 12.94 11.46 -10.77
C PRO A 578 13.16 10.09 -11.43
N SER A 579 13.40 9.05 -10.64
CA SER A 579 13.51 7.67 -11.10
C SER A 579 12.28 7.19 -11.86
N LEU A 580 11.08 7.77 -11.62
CA LEU A 580 9.84 7.45 -12.33
C LEU A 580 9.94 7.73 -13.84
N HIS A 581 10.70 8.74 -14.28
CA HIS A 581 10.89 9.00 -15.70
C HIS A 581 11.47 7.79 -16.45
N ARG A 582 12.40 7.05 -15.81
CA ARG A 582 12.93 5.83 -16.42
C ARG A 582 11.85 4.76 -16.60
N TYR A 583 10.93 4.64 -15.66
CA TYR A 583 9.78 3.73 -15.76
C TYR A 583 8.89 4.06 -16.94
N GLU A 584 8.61 5.35 -17.17
CA GLU A 584 7.79 5.82 -18.30
C GLU A 584 8.36 5.33 -19.65
N PHE A 585 9.67 5.46 -19.87
CA PHE A 585 10.33 4.97 -21.09
C PHE A 585 10.31 3.45 -21.22
N ILE A 586 10.61 2.73 -20.13
CA ILE A 586 10.65 1.26 -20.10
C ILE A 586 9.26 0.70 -20.41
N TRP A 587 8.23 1.19 -19.71
CA TRP A 587 6.85 0.76 -19.95
C TRP A 587 6.31 1.19 -21.29
N GLY A 588 6.68 2.40 -21.77
CA GLY A 588 6.35 2.85 -23.10
C GLY A 588 6.86 1.90 -24.19
N GLY A 589 8.11 1.45 -24.07
CA GLY A 589 8.71 0.44 -24.95
C GLY A 589 8.06 -0.95 -24.82
N PHE A 590 7.69 -1.35 -23.61
CA PHE A 590 6.97 -2.60 -23.38
C PHE A 590 5.57 -2.62 -24.01
N LEU A 591 4.83 -1.51 -23.89
CA LEU A 591 3.45 -1.36 -24.37
C LEU A 591 3.35 -0.97 -25.86
N ASP A 592 4.46 -0.89 -26.58
CA ASP A 592 4.51 -0.36 -27.96
C ASP A 592 3.93 1.06 -28.09
N LYS A 593 4.10 1.87 -27.02
CA LYS A 593 3.74 3.29 -26.92
C LYS A 593 4.96 4.09 -26.45
N PRO A 594 6.05 4.15 -27.25
CA PRO A 594 7.29 4.75 -26.82
C PRO A 594 7.11 6.22 -26.42
N VAL A 595 7.80 6.60 -25.36
CA VAL A 595 7.92 7.99 -24.92
C VAL A 595 9.07 8.64 -25.67
N HIS A 596 8.85 9.81 -26.23
CA HIS A 596 9.81 10.58 -27.01
C HIS A 596 10.08 11.90 -26.28
N ALA A 597 11.05 11.92 -25.38
CA ALA A 597 11.34 13.06 -24.51
C ALA A 597 12.78 13.04 -23.97
N LEU A 598 13.15 14.13 -23.31
CA LEU A 598 14.35 14.23 -22.48
C LEU A 598 13.98 14.93 -21.17
N TYR A 599 14.17 14.24 -20.06
CA TYR A 599 14.02 14.79 -18.71
C TYR A 599 15.40 14.92 -18.02
N LEU A 600 15.54 15.95 -17.19
CA LEU A 600 16.77 16.22 -16.43
C LEU A 600 16.44 16.29 -14.94
N ALA A 601 17.24 15.60 -14.15
CA ALA A 601 17.25 15.73 -12.69
C ALA A 601 18.68 15.97 -12.21
N SER A 602 18.87 16.71 -11.13
CA SER A 602 20.22 17.05 -10.65
C SER A 602 20.45 16.60 -9.21
N GLN A 603 21.66 16.14 -8.91
CA GLN A 603 22.07 15.80 -7.55
C GLN A 603 22.21 17.08 -6.73
N PRO A 604 21.60 17.19 -5.53
CA PRO A 604 21.92 18.26 -4.61
C PRO A 604 23.43 18.29 -4.31
N PRO A 605 24.14 19.41 -4.52
CA PRO A 605 25.60 19.47 -4.47
C PRO A 605 26.17 19.45 -3.04
N VAL A 606 25.36 19.04 -2.04
CA VAL A 606 25.75 18.89 -0.63
C VAL A 606 26.92 17.91 -0.43
N HIS A 607 27.02 16.91 -1.31
CA HIS A 607 28.09 15.91 -1.31
C HIS A 607 29.23 16.24 -2.28
N ASN A 608 29.25 17.47 -2.86
CA ASN A 608 30.27 17.97 -3.78
C ASN A 608 30.61 16.97 -4.91
N GLY A 609 29.60 16.39 -5.54
CA GLY A 609 29.71 15.45 -6.65
C GLY A 609 30.23 14.06 -6.25
N LYS A 610 30.22 13.70 -4.95
CA LYS A 610 30.42 12.31 -4.54
C LYS A 610 29.20 11.52 -4.96
N PRO A 611 29.32 10.48 -5.79
CA PRO A 611 28.19 9.64 -6.10
C PRO A 611 27.76 8.85 -4.87
N PRO A 612 26.47 8.59 -4.69
CA PRO A 612 26.02 7.64 -3.68
C PRO A 612 26.46 6.22 -4.06
N ILE A 613 26.65 5.38 -3.06
CA ILE A 613 26.74 3.94 -3.24
C ILE A 613 25.30 3.46 -3.49
N ALA A 614 25.03 3.08 -4.74
CA ALA A 614 23.70 2.66 -5.16
C ALA A 614 23.33 1.30 -4.55
N THR A 615 22.07 1.12 -4.19
CA THR A 615 21.49 -0.16 -3.85
C THR A 615 20.67 -0.71 -5.03
N SER A 616 20.24 -1.96 -4.96
CA SER A 616 19.33 -2.54 -5.95
C SER A 616 17.93 -1.87 -5.95
N TYR A 617 17.60 -1.15 -4.88
CA TYR A 617 16.32 -0.49 -4.64
C TYR A 617 16.35 1.01 -4.91
N ARG A 618 17.52 1.65 -4.88
CA ARG A 618 17.69 3.07 -5.20
C ARG A 618 19.07 3.31 -5.80
N TRP A 619 19.11 3.92 -6.98
CA TRP A 619 20.38 4.14 -7.71
C TRP A 619 20.75 5.61 -7.87
N THR A 620 19.89 6.53 -7.45
CA THR A 620 20.10 7.97 -7.60
C THR A 620 19.51 8.76 -6.45
N ASP A 621 20.15 9.89 -6.16
CA ASP A 621 19.74 10.91 -5.20
C ASP A 621 19.39 12.25 -5.89
N THR A 622 19.19 12.21 -7.20
CA THR A 622 18.83 13.40 -7.98
C THR A 622 17.39 13.82 -7.69
N VAL A 623 17.13 15.11 -7.90
CA VAL A 623 15.83 15.76 -7.74
C VAL A 623 15.51 16.59 -8.97
N ASP A 624 14.23 16.80 -9.23
CA ASP A 624 13.78 17.64 -10.34
C ASP A 624 14.00 19.11 -10.03
N GLY A 625 14.98 19.72 -10.68
CA GLY A 625 15.28 21.13 -10.52
C GLY A 625 16.76 21.49 -10.62
N TRP A 626 17.05 22.80 -10.49
CA TRP A 626 18.40 23.38 -10.59
C TRP A 626 18.54 24.61 -9.67
N THR A 627 18.12 24.50 -8.40
CA THR A 627 18.16 25.62 -7.44
C THR A 627 18.77 25.20 -6.11
N TYR A 628 20.05 25.54 -5.91
CA TYR A 628 20.84 25.18 -4.73
C TYR A 628 21.61 26.39 -4.21
N GLU A 629 20.93 27.31 -3.52
CA GLU A 629 21.52 28.53 -3.01
C GLU A 629 22.66 28.23 -2.02
N GLY A 630 23.83 28.88 -2.21
CA GLY A 630 25.01 28.70 -1.38
C GLY A 630 25.93 27.54 -1.79
N TYR A 631 25.62 26.85 -2.91
CA TYR A 631 26.43 25.73 -3.42
C TYR A 631 27.10 26.03 -4.78
N GLU A 632 27.19 27.30 -5.17
CA GLU A 632 27.82 27.77 -6.42
C GLU A 632 29.26 27.24 -6.53
N GLY A 633 29.63 26.75 -7.69
CA GLY A 633 30.98 26.20 -7.94
C GLY A 633 31.21 24.79 -7.39
N LYS A 634 30.24 24.17 -6.73
CA LYS A 634 30.32 22.78 -6.24
C LYS A 634 30.09 21.78 -7.39
N ARG A 635 30.73 20.63 -7.29
CA ARG A 635 30.49 19.50 -8.20
C ARG A 635 29.13 18.88 -7.93
N THR A 636 28.48 18.42 -9.00
CA THR A 636 27.21 17.72 -8.98
C THR A 636 27.11 16.75 -10.15
N PHE A 637 26.00 16.01 -10.25
CA PHE A 637 25.65 15.18 -11.39
C PHE A 637 24.28 15.59 -11.92
N VAL A 638 24.10 15.41 -13.23
CA VAL A 638 22.81 15.47 -13.90
C VAL A 638 22.45 14.07 -14.40
N ASP A 639 21.31 13.58 -14.01
CA ASP A 639 20.68 12.40 -14.58
C ASP A 639 19.80 12.84 -15.75
N ALA A 640 19.96 12.19 -16.88
CA ALA A 640 19.16 12.38 -18.07
C ALA A 640 18.37 11.10 -18.36
N TYR A 641 17.06 11.24 -18.55
CA TYR A 641 16.15 10.16 -18.88
C TYR A 641 15.58 10.40 -20.28
N THR A 642 15.84 9.49 -21.24
CA THR A 642 15.50 9.71 -22.65
C THR A 642 15.62 8.42 -23.47
N ASP A 643 15.00 8.40 -24.65
CA ASP A 643 15.19 7.40 -25.70
C ASP A 643 16.23 7.82 -26.77
N ALA A 644 16.93 8.95 -26.60
CA ALA A 644 18.07 9.34 -27.44
C ALA A 644 19.26 8.38 -27.28
N ASP A 645 20.18 8.35 -28.28
CA ASP A 645 21.40 7.55 -28.20
C ASP A 645 22.48 8.17 -27.29
N SER A 646 22.54 9.51 -27.27
CA SER A 646 23.46 10.25 -26.39
C SER A 646 22.87 11.58 -25.92
N VAL A 647 23.34 12.09 -24.78
CA VAL A 647 22.94 13.38 -24.21
C VAL A 647 24.14 14.24 -23.93
N GLU A 648 24.09 15.51 -24.28
CA GLU A 648 25.03 16.54 -23.88
C GLU A 648 24.37 17.57 -22.97
N ILE A 649 25.06 17.94 -21.90
CA ILE A 649 24.58 18.92 -20.91
C ILE A 649 25.34 20.23 -21.06
N PHE A 650 24.61 21.33 -20.99
CA PHE A 650 25.15 22.69 -21.01
C PHE A 650 24.74 23.42 -19.73
N VAL A 651 25.69 24.07 -19.09
CA VAL A 651 25.46 24.98 -17.97
C VAL A 651 25.76 26.40 -18.45
N ASN A 652 24.77 27.26 -18.43
CA ASN A 652 24.87 28.64 -18.93
C ASN A 652 25.51 28.72 -20.35
N GLY A 653 25.10 27.83 -21.24
CA GLY A 653 25.53 27.76 -22.63
C GLY A 653 26.94 27.13 -22.86
N LYS A 654 27.61 26.66 -21.78
CA LYS A 654 28.91 25.96 -21.90
C LYS A 654 28.69 24.47 -21.75
N SER A 655 29.22 23.65 -22.66
CA SER A 655 29.18 22.20 -22.54
C SER A 655 29.86 21.73 -21.23
N ALA A 656 29.13 20.96 -20.44
CA ALA A 656 29.64 20.34 -19.23
C ALA A 656 30.03 18.88 -19.47
N GLY A 657 29.55 18.24 -20.55
CA GLY A 657 29.86 16.88 -20.91
C GLY A 657 28.80 16.21 -21.75
N LYS A 658 29.19 15.10 -22.39
CA LYS A 658 28.33 14.25 -23.21
C LYS A 658 28.45 12.80 -22.73
N ALA A 659 27.33 12.07 -22.69
CA ALA A 659 27.30 10.66 -22.33
C ALA A 659 26.41 9.84 -23.26
N GLN A 660 26.73 8.56 -23.43
CA GLN A 660 25.85 7.59 -24.09
C GLN A 660 24.70 7.20 -23.16
N VAL A 661 23.53 7.04 -23.72
CA VAL A 661 22.34 6.58 -23.01
C VAL A 661 22.35 5.05 -22.97
N LYS A 662 22.10 4.49 -21.82
CA LYS A 662 21.92 3.06 -21.62
C LYS A 662 20.66 2.78 -20.84
N ASP A 663 19.79 1.93 -21.37
CA ASP A 663 18.51 1.58 -20.74
C ASP A 663 17.71 2.84 -20.30
N TYR A 664 17.64 3.83 -21.23
CA TYR A 664 16.94 5.12 -21.05
C TYR A 664 17.55 6.06 -19.99
N PHE A 665 18.81 5.87 -19.63
CA PHE A 665 19.45 6.62 -18.57
C PHE A 665 20.89 7.02 -18.94
N ALA A 666 21.28 8.24 -18.59
CA ALA A 666 22.67 8.72 -18.62
C ALA A 666 22.95 9.61 -17.41
N LYS A 667 24.15 9.50 -16.81
CA LYS A 667 24.63 10.34 -15.70
C LYS A 667 25.83 11.16 -16.14
N ILE A 668 25.76 12.49 -16.05
CA ILE A 668 26.76 13.41 -16.52
C ILE A 668 27.27 14.27 -15.35
N PRO A 669 28.58 14.23 -14.99
CA PRO A 669 29.14 15.12 -13.98
C PRO A 669 29.23 16.55 -14.49
N CYS A 670 28.92 17.53 -13.63
CA CYS A 670 29.05 18.95 -13.94
C CYS A 670 29.35 19.78 -12.69
N ILE A 671 29.45 21.09 -12.87
CA ILE A 671 29.58 22.06 -11.78
C ILE A 671 28.30 22.83 -11.70
N TYR A 672 27.74 22.96 -10.51
CA TYR A 672 26.55 23.78 -10.27
C TYR A 672 26.93 25.28 -10.38
N GLU A 673 26.25 25.95 -11.29
CA GLU A 673 26.26 27.40 -11.44
C GLU A 673 24.80 27.85 -11.60
N PRO A 674 24.36 28.88 -10.88
CA PRO A 674 23.03 29.46 -11.06
C PRO A 674 22.80 29.91 -12.49
N GLY A 675 21.60 29.73 -13.01
CA GLY A 675 21.22 30.07 -14.38
C GLY A 675 20.47 28.96 -15.08
N GLU A 676 20.90 28.60 -16.28
CA GLU A 676 20.22 27.62 -17.12
C GLU A 676 21.01 26.32 -17.29
N LEU A 677 20.37 25.20 -16.98
CA LEU A 677 20.82 23.85 -17.30
C LEU A 677 20.07 23.38 -18.55
N VAL A 678 20.77 23.06 -19.62
CA VAL A 678 20.18 22.59 -20.89
C VAL A 678 20.66 21.19 -21.19
N GLY A 679 19.75 20.28 -21.52
CA GLY A 679 20.04 18.97 -22.08
C GLY A 679 19.70 18.90 -23.54
N VAL A 680 20.58 18.30 -24.34
CA VAL A 680 20.41 18.06 -25.76
C VAL A 680 20.57 16.57 -26.03
N GLY A 681 19.51 15.93 -26.54
CA GLY A 681 19.51 14.53 -26.95
C GLY A 681 19.84 14.40 -28.44
N TYR A 682 20.69 13.45 -28.79
CA TYR A 682 21.11 13.17 -30.17
C TYR A 682 20.77 11.74 -30.57
N ASP A 683 20.44 11.55 -31.85
CA ASP A 683 20.33 10.22 -32.46
C ASP A 683 21.70 9.58 -32.73
N ALA A 684 21.71 8.35 -33.28
CA ALA A 684 22.92 7.60 -33.63
C ALA A 684 23.81 8.31 -34.66
N ASP A 685 23.24 9.16 -35.53
CA ASP A 685 23.95 9.91 -36.54
C ASP A 685 24.46 11.28 -36.02
N GLY A 686 24.13 11.61 -34.77
CA GLY A 686 24.55 12.83 -34.09
C GLY A 686 23.66 14.04 -34.37
N HIS A 687 22.46 13.87 -34.95
CA HIS A 687 21.50 14.93 -35.10
C HIS A 687 20.77 15.20 -33.77
N GLU A 688 20.54 16.46 -33.45
CA GLU A 688 19.75 16.88 -32.32
C GLU A 688 18.28 16.46 -32.53
N ILE A 689 17.72 15.67 -31.58
CA ILE A 689 16.33 15.22 -31.58
C ILE A 689 15.51 15.76 -30.43
N TYR A 690 16.17 16.07 -29.29
CA TYR A 690 15.52 16.66 -28.12
C TYR A 690 16.33 17.81 -27.55
N ARG A 691 15.62 18.78 -27.00
CA ARG A 691 16.19 19.86 -26.18
C ARG A 691 15.24 20.20 -25.06
N THR A 692 15.75 20.22 -23.82
CA THR A 692 15.03 20.64 -22.63
C THR A 692 15.88 21.54 -21.76
N SER A 693 15.28 22.34 -20.90
CA SER A 693 16.01 23.18 -19.97
C SER A 693 15.33 23.29 -18.61
N VAL A 694 16.13 23.46 -17.57
CA VAL A 694 15.73 23.75 -16.20
C VAL A 694 16.46 25.01 -15.75
N ARG A 695 15.80 25.89 -15.01
CA ARG A 695 16.38 27.16 -14.56
C ARG A 695 16.45 27.27 -13.05
N THR A 696 17.46 27.97 -12.57
CA THR A 696 17.52 28.39 -11.18
C THR A 696 16.40 29.39 -10.88
N ALA A 697 15.77 29.26 -9.73
CA ALA A 697 14.75 30.18 -9.24
C ALA A 697 15.28 31.61 -9.06
N ASP A 698 14.42 32.62 -9.29
CA ASP A 698 14.69 34.02 -8.99
C ASP A 698 14.92 34.22 -7.48
N ALA A 699 15.52 35.37 -7.11
CA ALA A 699 15.87 35.69 -5.72
C ALA A 699 14.64 35.82 -4.79
N GLU A 700 13.51 36.36 -5.28
CA GLU A 700 12.29 36.46 -4.51
C GLU A 700 11.76 35.07 -4.14
N THR A 701 11.32 34.89 -2.86
CA THR A 701 10.77 33.64 -2.38
C THR A 701 9.31 33.80 -2.02
N VAL A 702 8.48 32.89 -2.52
CA VAL A 702 7.05 32.84 -2.26
C VAL A 702 6.66 31.42 -1.87
N LEU A 703 5.62 31.28 -1.06
CA LEU A 703 4.97 29.98 -0.85
C LEU A 703 3.86 29.82 -1.89
N THR A 704 3.77 28.64 -2.49
CA THR A 704 2.66 28.28 -3.40
C THR A 704 2.00 27.02 -2.87
N VAL A 705 0.68 26.89 -3.07
CA VAL A 705 -0.07 25.73 -2.59
C VAL A 705 -0.91 25.16 -3.72
N LYS A 706 -0.91 23.82 -3.84
CA LYS A 706 -1.78 23.04 -4.71
C LYS A 706 -2.58 22.07 -3.87
N THR A 707 -3.84 21.83 -4.23
CA THR A 707 -4.70 20.92 -3.48
C THR A 707 -5.43 19.97 -4.42
N ASP A 708 -5.76 18.79 -3.92
CA ASP A 708 -6.52 17.78 -4.66
C ASP A 708 -8.02 18.12 -4.77
N LYS A 709 -8.54 18.95 -3.86
CA LYS A 709 -9.93 19.42 -3.88
C LYS A 709 -10.10 20.75 -3.11
N ASN A 710 -11.21 21.45 -3.38
CA ASN A 710 -11.57 22.71 -2.69
C ASN A 710 -12.83 22.59 -1.81
N ILE A 711 -13.52 21.45 -1.87
CA ILE A 711 -14.73 21.19 -1.10
C ILE A 711 -14.51 19.94 -0.27
N LEU A 712 -14.72 20.03 1.02
CA LEU A 712 -14.73 18.93 1.97
C LEU A 712 -16.19 18.57 2.30
N ARG A 713 -16.50 17.29 2.40
CA ARG A 713 -17.77 16.85 2.97
C ARG A 713 -17.66 16.89 4.49
N ALA A 714 -18.54 17.64 5.16
CA ALA A 714 -18.60 17.69 6.62
C ALA A 714 -18.90 16.30 7.22
N GLY A 715 -18.54 16.08 8.48
CA GLY A 715 -18.76 14.80 9.19
C GLY A 715 -17.48 14.09 9.63
N GLY A 716 -16.31 14.72 9.48
CA GLY A 716 -15.05 14.19 10.02
C GLY A 716 -14.41 13.03 9.25
N GLN A 717 -14.96 12.67 8.06
CA GLN A 717 -14.48 11.53 7.27
C GLN A 717 -13.86 11.94 5.93
N ASP A 718 -13.84 13.22 5.59
CA ASP A 718 -13.25 13.70 4.35
C ASP A 718 -11.94 14.44 4.59
N PHE A 719 -10.99 14.28 3.66
CA PHE A 719 -9.63 14.81 3.76
C PHE A 719 -9.26 15.57 2.50
N CYS A 720 -8.50 16.65 2.65
CA CYS A 720 -7.89 17.41 1.58
C CYS A 720 -6.37 17.37 1.74
N PHE A 721 -5.66 17.00 0.67
CA PHE A 721 -4.21 17.00 0.61
C PHE A 721 -3.74 18.29 -0.08
N ALA A 722 -2.94 19.08 0.63
CA ALA A 722 -2.41 20.34 0.16
C ALA A 722 -0.89 20.29 0.10
N ASP A 723 -0.34 20.28 -1.11
CA ASP A 723 1.09 20.34 -1.36
C ASP A 723 1.55 21.79 -1.34
N VAL A 724 2.54 22.10 -0.50
CA VAL A 724 3.11 23.43 -0.30
C VAL A 724 4.52 23.45 -0.85
N TYR A 725 4.79 24.39 -1.74
CA TYR A 725 6.11 24.52 -2.37
C TYR A 725 6.73 25.87 -2.01
N VAL A 726 8.02 25.84 -1.77
CA VAL A 726 8.86 27.04 -1.70
C VAL A 726 9.35 27.34 -3.09
N THR A 727 8.89 28.45 -3.69
CA THR A 727 9.15 28.77 -5.10
C THR A 727 9.59 30.22 -5.27
N ASP A 728 10.02 30.58 -6.47
CA ASP A 728 9.99 31.96 -6.91
C ASP A 728 8.59 32.33 -7.41
N LYS A 729 8.41 33.61 -7.84
CA LYS A 729 7.15 34.13 -8.39
C LYS A 729 6.69 33.42 -9.69
N ASN A 730 7.60 32.70 -10.37
CA ASN A 730 7.32 31.99 -11.61
C ASN A 730 6.98 30.53 -11.34
N GLY A 731 7.02 30.08 -10.07
CA GLY A 731 6.74 28.72 -9.66
C GLY A 731 7.94 27.78 -9.71
N THR A 732 9.16 28.28 -9.93
CA THR A 732 10.39 27.47 -9.90
C THR A 732 10.72 27.14 -8.46
N VAL A 733 10.84 25.83 -8.15
CA VAL A 733 11.06 25.34 -6.79
C VAL A 733 12.48 25.68 -6.30
N LYS A 734 12.56 26.13 -5.06
CA LYS A 734 13.83 26.33 -4.34
C LYS A 734 14.14 25.08 -3.52
N LEU A 735 15.04 24.27 -4.01
CA LEU A 735 15.36 22.97 -3.45
C LEU A 735 16.15 23.06 -2.15
N LEU A 736 17.01 24.06 -2.00
CA LEU A 736 17.81 24.39 -0.82
C LEU A 736 17.93 25.91 -0.65
N PRO A 737 18.06 26.43 0.61
CA PRO A 737 17.98 25.70 1.88
C PRO A 737 16.58 25.22 2.23
N ASP A 738 16.45 24.38 3.27
CA ASP A 738 15.16 24.01 3.83
C ASP A 738 14.56 25.19 4.62
N TYR A 739 13.26 25.44 4.43
CA TYR A 739 12.52 26.52 5.08
C TYR A 739 11.63 25.96 6.18
N ASP A 740 11.60 26.62 7.34
CA ASP A 740 10.62 26.33 8.41
C ASP A 740 9.30 27.03 8.06
N VAL A 741 8.30 26.24 7.63
CA VAL A 741 7.00 26.76 7.17
C VAL A 741 5.95 26.49 8.24
N LYS A 742 5.27 27.56 8.68
CA LYS A 742 4.17 27.51 9.66
C LYS A 742 2.85 27.39 8.95
N ILE A 743 1.92 26.66 9.57
CA ILE A 743 0.55 26.49 9.12
C ILE A 743 -0.46 26.94 10.17
N GLU A 744 -1.48 27.67 9.75
CA GLU A 744 -2.65 28.01 10.55
C GLU A 744 -3.91 27.58 9.82
N VAL A 745 -4.80 26.87 10.51
CA VAL A 745 -6.09 26.38 9.96
C VAL A 745 -7.22 26.99 10.76
N VAL A 746 -8.14 27.69 10.08
CA VAL A 746 -9.29 28.35 10.70
C VAL A 746 -10.57 27.93 9.96
N GLY A 747 -11.61 27.53 10.68
CA GLY A 747 -12.93 27.22 10.14
C GLY A 747 -13.37 25.78 10.34
N ALA A 748 -14.03 25.19 9.34
CA ALA A 748 -14.71 23.91 9.43
C ALA A 748 -13.80 22.70 9.11
N ALA A 749 -12.49 22.83 9.25
CA ALA A 749 -11.52 21.74 9.15
C ALA A 749 -10.46 21.82 10.24
N SER A 750 -9.76 20.72 10.49
CA SER A 750 -8.61 20.62 11.38
C SER A 750 -7.37 20.12 10.64
N LEU A 751 -6.18 20.41 11.16
CA LEU A 751 -4.93 19.82 10.70
C LEU A 751 -4.85 18.38 11.18
N GLN A 752 -4.75 17.42 10.24
CA GLN A 752 -4.57 16.02 10.56
C GLN A 752 -3.10 15.62 10.56
N GLY A 753 -2.32 16.16 9.64
CA GLY A 753 -0.89 15.95 9.56
C GLY A 753 -0.21 17.01 8.71
N TYR A 754 1.04 17.34 9.05
CA TYR A 754 1.87 18.30 8.32
C TYR A 754 3.32 17.90 8.36
N GLY A 755 3.97 17.81 7.20
CA GLY A 755 5.36 17.43 7.15
C GLY A 755 5.92 17.33 5.73
N SER A 756 7.12 16.80 5.61
CA SER A 756 7.83 16.61 4.35
C SER A 756 8.25 15.15 4.15
N ALA A 757 8.75 14.84 2.96
CA ALA A 757 9.28 13.52 2.62
C ALA A 757 10.73 13.30 3.10
N ALA A 758 11.26 14.15 3.98
CA ALA A 758 12.61 14.00 4.51
C ALA A 758 12.80 12.65 5.20
N TYR A 759 13.78 11.88 4.72
CA TYR A 759 14.11 10.56 5.31
C TYR A 759 14.77 10.66 6.69
N LYS A 760 15.31 11.85 7.04
CA LYS A 760 15.79 12.22 8.38
C LYS A 760 14.89 13.29 8.94
N ASN A 761 14.05 12.94 9.88
CA ASN A 761 13.09 13.86 10.48
C ASN A 761 12.98 13.61 11.98
N ALA A 762 13.19 14.66 12.77
CA ALA A 762 13.00 14.65 14.22
C ALA A 762 11.69 15.31 14.67
N GLU A 763 10.97 15.96 13.75
CA GLU A 763 9.73 16.70 14.01
C GLU A 763 8.53 15.73 14.02
N HIS A 764 7.48 16.10 14.76
CA HIS A 764 6.21 15.36 14.76
C HIS A 764 5.28 15.95 13.70
N TYR A 765 4.44 15.11 13.11
CA TYR A 765 3.54 15.50 12.02
C TYR A 765 2.26 16.22 12.47
N ASP A 766 2.01 16.35 13.79
CA ASP A 766 0.90 17.14 14.37
C ASP A 766 1.27 18.59 14.71
N GLN A 767 2.52 18.98 14.47
CA GLN A 767 3.00 20.33 14.72
C GLN A 767 2.52 21.32 13.67
N HIS A 768 2.31 22.56 14.08
CA HIS A 768 1.91 23.66 13.19
C HIS A 768 3.08 24.36 12.50
N HIS A 769 4.24 23.73 12.44
CA HIS A 769 5.42 24.13 11.66
C HIS A 769 6.21 22.89 11.31
N HIS A 770 6.86 22.90 10.16
CA HIS A 770 7.74 21.83 9.72
C HIS A 770 8.74 22.33 8.67
N LYS A 771 9.91 21.70 8.61
CA LYS A 771 10.90 22.03 7.59
C LYS A 771 10.52 21.43 6.24
N SER A 772 10.67 22.24 5.19
CA SER A 772 10.57 21.75 3.83
C SER A 772 11.69 20.75 3.53
N TRP A 773 11.42 19.83 2.64
CA TRP A 773 12.41 18.93 2.06
C TRP A 773 12.41 19.11 0.56
N GLN A 774 13.55 19.51 0.00
CA GLN A 774 13.65 19.80 -1.44
C GLN A 774 12.58 20.81 -1.90
N GLY A 775 12.28 21.79 -1.07
CA GLY A 775 11.30 22.84 -1.32
C GLY A 775 9.83 22.41 -1.22
N HIS A 776 9.53 21.22 -0.68
CA HIS A 776 8.17 20.68 -0.60
C HIS A 776 7.76 20.30 0.82
N LEU A 777 6.45 20.44 1.10
CA LEU A 777 5.75 19.95 2.28
C LEU A 777 4.33 19.53 1.88
N GLN A 778 3.72 18.67 2.67
CA GLN A 778 2.31 18.31 2.54
C GLN A 778 1.55 18.57 3.82
N ALA A 779 0.41 19.26 3.72
CA ALA A 779 -0.57 19.40 4.78
C ALA A 779 -1.81 18.57 4.46
N VAL A 780 -2.26 17.78 5.42
CA VAL A 780 -3.49 17.00 5.32
C VAL A 780 -4.53 17.58 6.25
N LEU A 781 -5.62 18.07 5.67
CA LEU A 781 -6.73 18.69 6.38
C LEU A 781 -7.88 17.70 6.49
N ARG A 782 -8.47 17.58 7.68
CA ARG A 782 -9.63 16.74 7.94
C ARG A 782 -10.86 17.61 8.17
N SER A 783 -11.98 17.30 7.51
CA SER A 783 -13.26 17.96 7.79
C SER A 783 -13.67 17.79 9.24
N THR A 784 -14.40 18.73 9.78
CA THR A 784 -15.09 18.59 11.08
C THR A 784 -16.57 18.23 10.86
N GLU A 785 -17.34 18.09 11.93
CA GLU A 785 -18.80 17.95 11.84
C GLU A 785 -19.51 19.24 11.36
N LYS A 786 -18.77 20.38 11.36
CA LYS A 786 -19.31 21.69 10.99
C LYS A 786 -19.22 21.93 9.49
N THR A 787 -20.22 22.56 8.92
CA THR A 787 -20.18 23.16 7.60
C THR A 787 -19.67 24.60 7.66
N GLY A 788 -19.10 25.11 6.57
CA GLY A 788 -18.66 26.50 6.48
C GLY A 788 -17.30 26.69 5.79
N PRO A 789 -16.81 27.93 5.76
CA PRO A 789 -15.53 28.25 5.14
C PRO A 789 -14.36 27.68 5.96
N VAL A 790 -13.27 27.35 5.23
CA VAL A 790 -11.97 26.97 5.78
C VAL A 790 -10.91 27.88 5.17
N THR A 791 -10.09 28.47 5.99
CA THR A 791 -8.93 29.27 5.56
C THR A 791 -7.67 28.64 6.14
N VAL A 792 -6.71 28.33 5.25
CA VAL A 792 -5.40 27.81 5.63
C VAL A 792 -4.33 28.80 5.21
N THR A 793 -3.51 29.22 6.15
CA THR A 793 -2.44 30.20 5.92
C THR A 793 -1.08 29.55 6.15
N PHE A 794 -0.21 29.63 5.15
CA PHE A 794 1.18 29.18 5.24
C PHE A 794 2.11 30.38 5.27
N THR A 795 3.08 30.38 6.21
CA THR A 795 4.04 31.47 6.39
C THR A 795 5.44 30.93 6.65
N ALA A 796 6.45 31.60 6.12
CA ALA A 796 7.86 31.32 6.42
C ALA A 796 8.65 32.63 6.40
N ASP A 797 9.74 32.71 7.16
CA ASP A 797 10.58 33.90 7.23
C ASP A 797 11.17 34.22 5.85
N GLY A 798 11.04 35.47 5.43
CA GLY A 798 11.54 35.94 4.13
C GLY A 798 10.71 35.52 2.91
N CYS A 799 9.56 34.84 3.10
CA CYS A 799 8.68 34.40 2.05
C CYS A 799 7.36 35.19 2.03
N ALA A 800 6.81 35.45 0.85
CA ALA A 800 5.42 35.85 0.76
C ALA A 800 4.50 34.68 1.15
N PRO A 801 3.46 34.91 1.99
CA PRO A 801 2.60 33.84 2.46
C PRO A 801 1.70 33.27 1.36
N ALA A 802 1.26 32.01 1.54
CA ALA A 802 0.21 31.41 0.74
C ALA A 802 -1.07 31.25 1.56
N ILE A 803 -2.22 31.51 0.94
CA ILE A 803 -3.53 31.33 1.56
C ILE A 803 -4.37 30.40 0.68
N LEU A 804 -4.89 29.34 1.30
CA LEU A 804 -5.81 28.38 0.66
C LEU A 804 -7.21 28.58 1.25
N HIS A 805 -8.21 28.73 0.40
CA HIS A 805 -9.61 28.81 0.76
C HIS A 805 -10.34 27.53 0.32
N LEU A 806 -11.00 26.87 1.25
CA LEU A 806 -11.83 25.70 1.06
C LEU A 806 -13.23 25.95 1.67
N SER A 807 -14.17 25.07 1.38
CA SER A 807 -15.46 24.98 2.09
C SER A 807 -15.69 23.56 2.59
N ALA A 808 -16.39 23.42 3.72
CA ALA A 808 -16.98 22.17 4.18
C ALA A 808 -18.51 22.24 4.00
N GLU A 809 -19.10 21.27 3.30
CA GLU A 809 -20.52 21.20 2.94
C GLU A 809 -21.20 19.95 3.50
#